data_b2f2f44831ac1ce11ea9a39711f50fec
#
_entry.id   b2f2f44831ac1ce11ea9a39711f50fec
#
_cell.length_a   1.000
_cell.length_b   1.000
_cell.length_c   1.000
_cell.angle_alpha   90.00
_cell.angle_beta   90.00
_cell.angle_gamma   90.00
#
_symmetry.space_group_name_H-M   'P 1'
#
loop_
_entity.id
_entity.type
_entity.pdbx_description
1 polymer ?
#
loop_
_entity_poly.entity_id
_entity_poly.type
_entity_poly.pdbx_seq_one_letter_code
_entity_poly.pdbx_strand_id
1 'polypeptide(L)'
;MNIRHTQSYDLVVAGGGLAGVCAAVAAARHGLKTCLVHERPVLGGVASSEMRVTVHGAACHHAYGRETGIIHELLEAERAANHETINENGWTNSVFDMALYDLVQRTPGLTLHLNTPVLEVVMAEGAQPAAVMPTTAAGYYERPACAGSRRIAALVARTLSAEVELELRAPLFVDCTGDAFVADRAGCAWRMGSEGRAETSEPHAPERASTDTMGNSIHIRARDLGRPCPFEAPAWAKHYDDPDFFYKQGRPPHDPRGGYWWIEIGVPWHTIHDNETIRHELTRHALGVWDWMKNRDPKMKEVCRNYALDFIGQVPGKRESRRVVGHHWLTEVELQARTVFPDEVAYGGWFIDLHTPGGLLAPTSEPHSAQGYAADSEYAGSSFVGPYGIPLRSLIARDVDNLFLAGRCISVTRAALGTVRVMATTALMGQAVGTAAAVARGVALPDLARDAAAAGPLVRAIQQRLLRDGCFLPNQRNADAADLARQATVSASSEALLHGVSPDEEHDEGGLHRWNRPDQPCEVEPGQLIAVRGGRIDRVALCLDVASPEAVQVPVRLVRLDGIFDYRRDGAGELASTTLTVEPGQGRWAWWEVALAGVPDGYVCLQTGRAAGATWRSTRYRLPGHPSRRRVSPTRLRSGHQTLAFRIAPAQPVWSAASVLSGRTRPGAGPEAWRSATGEGLPQWLQLAWPTSRRLARIELTFPGQLLHEVHSEGPFHRAAQVAKDFAIEVDAGDGVWREVHREAGNWHRRREIVLEPPVEARRLRVVISATNGDGSAAIAEIRVYG
;
A
#
# COMPACT_ATOMS: atom_id res chain seq x y z
N MET A 1 22.47 40.35 -5.97
CA MET A 1 21.14 40.79 -5.47
C MET A 1 20.16 39.65 -5.81
N ASN A 2 19.63 38.97 -4.83
CA ASN A 2 18.67 37.87 -5.11
C ASN A 2 17.42 38.46 -5.77
N ILE A 3 16.97 37.85 -6.87
CA ILE A 3 15.72 38.24 -7.54
C ILE A 3 14.59 37.50 -6.86
N ARG A 4 13.67 38.23 -6.22
CA ARG A 4 12.49 37.61 -5.57
C ARG A 4 11.29 37.67 -6.51
N HIS A 5 10.70 36.50 -6.78
CA HIS A 5 9.49 36.33 -7.58
C HIS A 5 8.32 35.91 -6.73
N THR A 6 7.22 36.63 -6.76
CA THR A 6 5.96 36.21 -6.12
C THR A 6 5.11 35.43 -7.12
N GLN A 7 4.67 34.25 -6.72
CA GLN A 7 3.83 33.38 -7.52
C GLN A 7 2.59 32.97 -6.70
N SER A 8 1.44 32.93 -7.36
CA SER A 8 0.16 32.59 -6.71
C SER A 8 -0.46 31.32 -7.28
N TYR A 9 -0.92 30.50 -6.38
CA TYR A 9 -1.51 29.18 -6.63
C TYR A 9 -2.81 29.01 -5.84
N ASP A 10 -3.60 27.97 -6.13
CA ASP A 10 -4.70 27.52 -5.27
C ASP A 10 -4.19 26.64 -4.12
N LEU A 11 -3.10 25.90 -4.36
CA LEU A 11 -2.46 25.01 -3.39
C LEU A 11 -0.95 25.01 -3.55
N VAL A 12 -0.22 25.12 -2.43
CA VAL A 12 1.24 24.90 -2.38
C VAL A 12 1.52 23.65 -1.55
N VAL A 13 2.22 22.68 -2.14
CA VAL A 13 2.68 21.45 -1.51
C VAL A 13 4.18 21.54 -1.26
N ALA A 14 4.61 21.49 -0.01
CA ALA A 14 6.00 21.49 0.39
C ALA A 14 6.50 20.06 0.65
N GLY A 15 7.50 19.62 -0.11
CA GLY A 15 8.08 18.28 -0.03
C GLY A 15 7.66 17.35 -1.15
N GLY A 16 8.62 16.88 -1.94
CA GLY A 16 8.45 16.06 -3.15
C GLY A 16 8.62 14.55 -2.92
N GLY A 17 8.42 14.06 -1.68
CA GLY A 17 8.26 12.63 -1.42
C GLY A 17 6.96 12.10 -2.04
N LEU A 18 6.70 10.78 -1.96
CA LEU A 18 5.50 10.18 -2.57
C LEU A 18 4.19 10.82 -2.10
N ALA A 19 4.11 11.19 -0.82
CA ALA A 19 2.95 11.90 -0.29
C ALA A 19 2.73 13.25 -1.01
N GLY A 20 3.79 14.05 -1.16
CA GLY A 20 3.69 15.35 -1.81
C GLY A 20 3.40 15.27 -3.30
N VAL A 21 4.03 14.33 -4.00
CA VAL A 21 3.74 14.09 -5.43
C VAL A 21 2.27 13.71 -5.62
N CYS A 22 1.77 12.74 -4.84
CA CYS A 22 0.37 12.32 -4.94
C CYS A 22 -0.61 13.42 -4.55
N ALA A 23 -0.26 14.29 -3.57
CA ALA A 23 -1.08 15.44 -3.20
C ALA A 23 -1.16 16.47 -4.34
N ALA A 24 0.00 16.83 -4.91
CA ALA A 24 0.07 17.81 -5.97
C ALA A 24 -0.62 17.34 -7.26
N VAL A 25 -0.40 16.08 -7.65
CA VAL A 25 -1.03 15.49 -8.83
C VAL A 25 -2.55 15.40 -8.66
N ALA A 26 -3.04 14.93 -7.49
CA ALA A 26 -4.47 14.86 -7.21
C ALA A 26 -5.14 16.23 -7.28
N ALA A 27 -4.57 17.22 -6.61
CA ALA A 27 -5.11 18.58 -6.59
C ALA A 27 -5.17 19.18 -8.00
N ALA A 28 -4.10 19.05 -8.79
CA ALA A 28 -4.03 19.58 -10.15
C ALA A 28 -5.02 18.85 -11.09
N ARG A 29 -5.13 17.52 -11.02
CA ARG A 29 -6.13 16.75 -11.79
C ARG A 29 -7.58 17.14 -11.46
N HIS A 30 -7.80 17.70 -10.27
CA HIS A 30 -9.10 18.23 -9.85
C HIS A 30 -9.26 19.74 -10.10
N GLY A 31 -8.37 20.31 -10.91
CA GLY A 31 -8.50 21.67 -11.44
C GLY A 31 -7.93 22.76 -10.53
N LEU A 32 -7.14 22.44 -9.52
CA LEU A 32 -6.42 23.44 -8.75
C LEU A 32 -5.11 23.83 -9.45
N LYS A 33 -4.82 25.11 -9.53
CA LYS A 33 -3.49 25.61 -9.88
C LYS A 33 -2.54 25.27 -8.72
N THR A 34 -1.70 24.27 -8.90
CA THR A 34 -0.92 23.65 -7.82
C THR A 34 0.58 23.90 -8.00
N CYS A 35 1.29 24.14 -6.90
CA CYS A 35 2.74 24.18 -6.84
C CYS A 35 3.27 23.04 -5.99
N LEU A 36 4.26 22.31 -6.50
CA LEU A 36 5.06 21.35 -5.74
C LEU A 36 6.47 21.89 -5.61
N VAL A 37 6.89 22.21 -4.38
CA VAL A 37 8.24 22.70 -4.09
C VAL A 37 9.03 21.64 -3.33
N HIS A 38 10.27 21.36 -3.77
CA HIS A 38 11.10 20.29 -3.22
C HIS A 38 12.58 20.70 -3.11
N GLU A 39 13.16 20.36 -1.97
CA GLU A 39 14.56 20.72 -1.63
C GLU A 39 15.61 19.95 -2.42
N ARG A 40 15.24 18.80 -3.03
CA ARG A 40 16.19 17.89 -3.70
C ARG A 40 16.04 17.91 -5.21
N PRO A 41 17.07 17.39 -5.93
CA PRO A 41 17.07 17.36 -7.40
C PRO A 41 16.09 16.32 -7.99
N VAL A 42 15.68 15.32 -7.21
CA VAL A 42 14.79 14.24 -7.66
C VAL A 42 13.60 14.08 -6.74
N LEU A 43 12.46 13.68 -7.30
CA LEU A 43 11.24 13.36 -6.56
C LEU A 43 11.30 11.96 -5.94
N GLY A 44 10.40 11.68 -4.98
CA GLY A 44 10.24 10.36 -4.38
C GLY A 44 10.73 10.22 -2.94
N GLY A 45 11.49 11.20 -2.44
CA GLY A 45 12.02 11.16 -1.08
C GLY A 45 12.93 9.96 -0.86
N VAL A 46 12.63 9.11 0.14
CA VAL A 46 13.45 7.92 0.42
C VAL A 46 13.33 6.81 -0.63
N ALA A 47 12.31 6.86 -1.51
CA ALA A 47 12.20 5.96 -2.66
C ALA A 47 13.01 6.43 -3.87
N SER A 48 13.48 7.67 -3.90
CA SER A 48 14.31 8.19 -5.00
C SER A 48 15.63 7.44 -5.15
N SER A 49 16.30 7.63 -6.28
CA SER A 49 17.63 7.05 -6.54
C SER A 49 18.70 7.53 -5.54
N GLU A 50 18.45 8.58 -4.76
CA GLU A 50 19.36 9.02 -3.70
C GLU A 50 19.45 8.04 -2.53
N MET A 51 18.37 7.27 -2.27
CA MET A 51 18.30 6.33 -1.15
C MET A 51 17.87 4.92 -1.57
N ARG A 52 17.02 4.79 -2.57
CA ARG A 52 16.59 3.55 -3.21
C ARG A 52 15.76 2.61 -2.33
N VAL A 53 14.99 3.14 -1.39
CA VAL A 53 14.06 2.31 -0.61
C VAL A 53 12.89 1.90 -1.46
N THR A 54 12.61 0.62 -1.52
CA THR A 54 11.46 0.08 -2.23
C THR A 54 10.13 0.56 -1.60
N VAL A 55 9.14 0.82 -2.44
CA VAL A 55 7.82 1.30 -1.98
C VAL A 55 7.03 0.14 -1.40
N HIS A 56 6.98 0.05 -0.08
CA HIS A 56 6.21 -0.95 0.66
C HIS A 56 4.85 -0.43 1.09
N GLY A 57 3.91 -1.36 1.33
CA GLY A 57 2.57 -1.08 1.80
C GLY A 57 1.82 -2.29 2.35
N ALA A 58 0.49 -2.18 2.44
CA ALA A 58 -0.37 -3.21 2.99
C ALA A 58 -0.30 -4.54 2.20
N ALA A 59 -0.04 -4.49 0.90
CA ALA A 59 0.03 -5.68 0.05
C ALA A 59 1.15 -6.65 0.43
N CYS A 60 2.19 -6.23 1.14
CA CYS A 60 3.22 -7.13 1.66
C CYS A 60 2.65 -8.16 2.65
N HIS A 61 1.62 -7.78 3.38
CA HIS A 61 1.04 -8.60 4.46
C HIS A 61 -0.39 -9.08 4.18
N HIS A 62 -1.08 -8.42 3.23
CA HIS A 62 -2.49 -8.67 2.96
C HIS A 62 -2.73 -8.87 1.47
N ALA A 63 -3.09 -10.09 1.08
CA ALA A 63 -3.56 -10.36 -0.27
C ALA A 63 -4.74 -9.42 -0.59
N TYR A 64 -4.70 -8.81 -1.77
CA TYR A 64 -5.61 -7.76 -2.21
C TYR A 64 -5.54 -6.46 -1.40
N GLY A 65 -4.49 -6.29 -0.58
CA GLY A 65 -4.23 -5.05 0.17
C GLY A 65 -3.47 -3.98 -0.61
N ARG A 66 -3.15 -4.18 -1.90
CA ARG A 66 -2.34 -3.23 -2.69
C ARG A 66 -2.99 -1.85 -2.72
N GLU A 67 -2.21 -0.84 -2.43
CA GLU A 67 -2.59 0.56 -2.55
C GLU A 67 -2.84 0.90 -4.02
N THR A 68 -3.98 1.55 -4.30
CA THR A 68 -4.41 1.95 -5.65
C THR A 68 -4.65 3.46 -5.72
N GLY A 69 -4.91 3.98 -6.91
CA GLY A 69 -4.92 5.41 -7.20
C GLY A 69 -3.63 5.84 -7.89
N ILE A 70 -3.16 7.05 -7.65
CA ILE A 70 -1.96 7.64 -8.30
C ILE A 70 -0.71 6.79 -8.03
N ILE A 71 -0.55 6.26 -6.82
CA ILE A 71 0.61 5.40 -6.50
C ILE A 71 0.65 4.13 -7.36
N HIS A 72 -0.50 3.54 -7.65
CA HIS A 72 -0.57 2.37 -8.50
C HIS A 72 -0.21 2.70 -9.96
N GLU A 73 -0.75 3.78 -10.50
CA GLU A 73 -0.41 4.29 -11.83
C GLU A 73 1.11 4.51 -11.97
N LEU A 74 1.71 5.14 -10.97
CA LEU A 74 3.15 5.37 -10.92
C LEU A 74 3.96 4.07 -10.95
N LEU A 75 3.61 3.12 -10.08
CA LEU A 75 4.35 1.86 -9.94
C LEU A 75 4.17 0.97 -11.17
N GLU A 76 3.01 0.96 -11.81
CA GLU A 76 2.81 0.26 -13.08
C GLU A 76 3.63 0.89 -14.21
N ALA A 77 3.64 2.23 -14.31
CA ALA A 77 4.43 2.94 -15.30
C ALA A 77 5.94 2.70 -15.13
N GLU A 78 6.40 2.70 -13.88
CA GLU A 78 7.78 2.38 -13.55
C GLU A 78 8.14 0.95 -13.96
N ARG A 79 7.28 -0.04 -13.67
CA ARG A 79 7.52 -1.43 -14.09
C ARG A 79 7.49 -1.59 -15.61
N ALA A 80 6.68 -0.84 -16.33
CA ALA A 80 6.64 -0.85 -17.78
C ALA A 80 7.93 -0.31 -18.41
N ALA A 81 8.60 0.64 -17.77
CA ALA A 81 9.85 1.25 -18.23
C ALA A 81 11.11 0.57 -17.68
N ASN A 82 11.05 0.02 -16.45
CA ASN A 82 12.18 -0.57 -15.76
C ASN A 82 12.12 -2.09 -15.82
N HIS A 83 12.98 -2.69 -16.62
CA HIS A 83 13.05 -4.15 -16.80
C HIS A 83 13.93 -4.86 -15.75
N GLU A 84 14.42 -4.14 -14.75
CA GLU A 84 15.26 -4.71 -13.68
C GLU A 84 14.43 -5.59 -12.73
N THR A 85 14.93 -6.76 -12.40
CA THR A 85 14.31 -7.64 -11.42
C THR A 85 14.59 -7.13 -10.01
N ILE A 86 13.53 -6.85 -9.25
CA ILE A 86 13.63 -6.44 -7.85
C ILE A 86 13.64 -7.66 -6.94
N ASN A 87 14.61 -7.73 -6.05
CA ASN A 87 14.73 -8.84 -5.11
C ASN A 87 14.35 -8.45 -3.67
N GLU A 88 14.71 -7.26 -3.22
CA GLU A 88 14.49 -6.74 -1.87
C GLU A 88 14.55 -5.21 -1.83
N ASN A 89 14.75 -4.61 -0.66
CA ASN A 89 14.97 -3.17 -0.50
C ASN A 89 16.19 -2.67 -1.32
N GLY A 90 16.19 -1.41 -1.68
CA GLY A 90 17.31 -0.77 -2.39
C GLY A 90 17.28 -0.90 -3.91
N TRP A 91 16.13 -1.16 -4.50
CA TRP A 91 16.01 -1.45 -5.93
C TRP A 91 15.39 -0.36 -6.79
N THR A 92 14.83 0.68 -6.21
CA THR A 92 14.46 1.85 -7.01
C THR A 92 15.74 2.45 -7.62
N ASN A 93 15.61 3.00 -8.80
CA ASN A 93 16.72 3.58 -9.56
C ASN A 93 16.26 4.84 -10.30
N SER A 94 17.09 5.40 -11.17
CA SER A 94 16.74 6.61 -11.92
C SER A 94 15.53 6.45 -12.86
N VAL A 95 15.13 5.23 -13.21
CA VAL A 95 13.89 5.00 -13.96
C VAL A 95 12.66 5.32 -13.10
N PHE A 96 12.73 5.01 -11.81
CA PHE A 96 11.68 5.42 -10.86
C PHE A 96 11.59 6.95 -10.74
N ASP A 97 12.73 7.64 -10.64
CA ASP A 97 12.78 9.10 -10.60
C ASP A 97 12.17 9.70 -11.87
N MET A 98 12.48 9.11 -13.04
CA MET A 98 11.92 9.55 -14.33
C MET A 98 10.41 9.30 -14.42
N ALA A 99 9.90 8.18 -13.92
CA ALA A 99 8.47 7.91 -13.87
C ALA A 99 7.71 8.94 -13.01
N LEU A 100 8.29 9.31 -11.86
CA LEU A 100 7.76 10.40 -11.01
C LEU A 100 7.79 11.76 -11.72
N TYR A 101 8.91 12.06 -12.36
CA TYR A 101 9.08 13.33 -13.07
C TYR A 101 8.08 13.42 -14.24
N ASP A 102 7.95 12.37 -15.05
CA ASP A 102 6.98 12.29 -16.14
C ASP A 102 5.55 12.48 -15.63
N LEU A 103 5.17 11.79 -14.56
CA LEU A 103 3.85 11.93 -13.94
C LEU A 103 3.52 13.39 -13.59
N VAL A 104 4.48 14.09 -13.01
CA VAL A 104 4.32 15.51 -12.64
C VAL A 104 4.27 16.39 -13.88
N GLN A 105 5.18 16.21 -14.86
CA GLN A 105 5.27 17.04 -16.06
C GLN A 105 4.03 16.90 -16.97
N ARG A 106 3.45 15.71 -17.09
CA ARG A 106 2.22 15.46 -17.86
C ARG A 106 0.93 15.81 -17.12
N THR A 107 1.02 16.35 -15.87
CA THR A 107 -0.16 16.78 -15.10
C THR A 107 -0.43 18.26 -15.34
N PRO A 108 -1.48 18.65 -16.10
CA PRO A 108 -1.80 20.03 -16.34
C PRO A 108 -2.10 20.80 -15.05
N GLY A 109 -1.71 22.08 -14.99
CA GLY A 109 -1.95 22.93 -13.82
C GLY A 109 -1.01 22.73 -12.65
N LEU A 110 -0.01 21.83 -12.79
CA LEU A 110 1.01 21.57 -11.77
C LEU A 110 2.35 22.23 -12.14
N THR A 111 2.85 23.10 -11.26
CA THR A 111 4.18 23.71 -11.35
C THR A 111 5.12 23.01 -10.38
N LEU A 112 6.30 22.60 -10.86
CA LEU A 112 7.34 21.93 -10.07
C LEU A 112 8.56 22.83 -9.88
N HIS A 113 9.02 22.94 -8.63
CA HIS A 113 10.31 23.55 -8.27
C HIS A 113 11.18 22.52 -7.52
N LEU A 114 12.20 22.01 -8.20
CA LEU A 114 13.24 21.15 -7.62
C LEU A 114 14.42 21.97 -7.12
N ASN A 115 15.27 21.39 -6.27
CA ASN A 115 16.40 22.07 -5.64
C ASN A 115 15.99 23.38 -4.95
N THR A 116 14.80 23.40 -4.37
CA THR A 116 14.16 24.62 -3.87
C THR A 116 13.65 24.39 -2.45
N PRO A 117 14.54 24.42 -1.44
CA PRO A 117 14.13 24.30 -0.04
C PRO A 117 13.27 25.50 0.37
N VAL A 118 12.23 25.22 1.15
CA VAL A 118 11.46 26.23 1.87
C VAL A 118 12.32 26.73 3.04
N LEU A 119 12.49 28.04 3.12
CA LEU A 119 13.32 28.69 4.13
C LEU A 119 12.49 29.33 5.24
N GLU A 120 11.32 29.90 4.86
CA GLU A 120 10.49 30.71 5.75
C GLU A 120 9.00 30.44 5.48
N VAL A 121 8.21 30.52 6.54
CA VAL A 121 6.75 30.52 6.50
C VAL A 121 6.27 31.91 6.88
N VAL A 122 5.60 32.58 5.97
CA VAL A 122 5.03 33.91 6.17
C VAL A 122 3.59 33.76 6.65
N MET A 123 3.29 34.22 7.84
CA MET A 123 1.95 34.18 8.40
C MET A 123 1.10 35.36 7.91
N ALA A 124 -0.20 35.17 7.77
CA ALA A 124 -1.14 36.26 7.53
C ALA A 124 -1.09 37.26 8.70
N GLU A 125 -1.37 38.53 8.43
CA GLU A 125 -1.36 39.64 9.40
C GLU A 125 0.02 40.00 9.96
N GLY A 126 1.10 39.47 9.36
CA GLY A 126 2.48 39.86 9.67
C GLY A 126 3.03 39.45 11.03
N ALA A 127 2.24 38.75 11.85
CA ALA A 127 2.72 38.26 13.13
C ALA A 127 3.37 36.87 12.97
N GLN A 128 4.69 36.82 13.06
CA GLN A 128 5.38 35.54 13.22
C GLN A 128 4.97 34.90 14.54
N PRO A 129 4.77 33.57 14.60
CA PRO A 129 4.50 32.88 15.85
C PRO A 129 5.60 33.19 16.86
N ALA A 130 5.25 33.53 18.09
CA ALA A 130 6.23 33.66 19.15
C ALA A 130 7.08 32.39 19.22
N ALA A 131 8.39 32.53 19.36
CA ALA A 131 9.29 31.40 19.45
C ALA A 131 9.02 30.64 20.75
N VAL A 132 8.25 29.57 20.68
CA VAL A 132 8.07 28.63 21.79
C VAL A 132 9.10 27.53 21.63
N MET A 133 10.02 27.42 22.58
CA MET A 133 11.06 26.41 22.56
C MET A 133 10.46 25.03 22.83
N PRO A 134 10.89 24.00 22.12
CA PRO A 134 10.56 22.63 22.47
C PRO A 134 11.02 22.30 23.89
N THR A 135 10.25 21.50 24.58
CA THR A 135 10.55 20.99 25.93
C THR A 135 10.62 19.45 25.92
N THR A 136 11.27 18.90 26.93
CA THR A 136 11.29 17.46 27.18
C THR A 136 10.63 17.10 28.52
N ALA A 137 9.85 18.01 29.08
CA ALA A 137 9.20 17.81 30.39
C ALA A 137 8.28 16.57 30.43
N ALA A 138 7.67 16.20 29.30
CA ALA A 138 6.88 14.98 29.15
C ALA A 138 7.71 13.71 28.97
N GLY A 139 9.05 13.80 28.89
CA GLY A 139 9.96 12.69 28.62
C GLY A 139 10.26 12.47 27.13
N TYR A 140 9.54 13.11 26.23
CA TYR A 140 9.79 13.20 24.77
C TYR A 140 9.87 14.67 24.36
N TYR A 141 10.35 14.94 23.13
CA TYR A 141 10.32 16.32 22.63
C TYR A 141 8.90 16.72 22.27
N GLU A 142 8.43 17.84 22.81
CA GLU A 142 7.16 18.42 22.45
C GLU A 142 7.27 19.94 22.29
N ARG A 143 6.43 20.48 21.45
CA ARG A 143 6.21 21.91 21.32
C ARG A 143 4.72 22.19 21.43
N PRO A 144 4.27 23.01 22.38
CA PRO A 144 2.89 23.47 22.43
C PRO A 144 2.58 24.42 21.26
N ALA A 145 1.30 24.58 20.96
CA ALA A 145 0.85 25.55 19.98
C ALA A 145 1.21 26.98 20.40
N CYS A 146 1.59 27.80 19.42
CA CYS A 146 1.69 29.24 19.65
C CYS A 146 0.30 29.87 19.77
N ALA A 147 0.14 30.92 20.55
CA ALA A 147 -1.13 31.65 20.70
C ALA A 147 -1.45 32.51 19.46
N GLY A 148 -2.73 32.71 19.13
CA GLY A 148 -3.23 33.59 18.07
C GLY A 148 -3.83 32.88 16.87
N SER A 149 -4.57 33.61 16.04
CA SER A 149 -5.06 33.14 14.76
C SER A 149 -3.89 32.83 13.81
N ARG A 150 -3.98 31.74 13.09
CA ARG A 150 -2.83 31.25 12.38
C ARG A 150 -3.22 30.75 11.00
N ARG A 151 -2.96 31.64 10.06
CA ARG A 151 -3.11 31.34 8.66
C ARG A 151 -1.79 31.63 7.93
N ILE A 152 -1.31 30.68 7.17
CA ILE A 152 -0.15 30.88 6.30
C ILE A 152 -0.57 31.75 5.12
N ALA A 153 0.23 32.79 4.81
CA ALA A 153 0.06 33.66 3.65
C ALA A 153 0.95 33.21 2.49
N ALA A 154 2.19 32.80 2.79
CA ALA A 154 3.14 32.36 1.77
C ALA A 154 4.23 31.44 2.36
N LEU A 155 4.88 30.70 1.49
CA LEU A 155 6.18 30.06 1.75
C LEU A 155 7.26 30.80 0.96
N VAL A 156 8.38 31.10 1.62
CA VAL A 156 9.57 31.64 0.95
C VAL A 156 10.54 30.47 0.72
N ALA A 157 10.93 30.28 -0.52
CA ALA A 157 11.83 29.22 -0.92
C ALA A 157 12.96 29.80 -1.79
N ARG A 158 14.11 29.13 -1.84
CA ARG A 158 15.24 29.55 -2.65
C ARG A 158 15.66 28.41 -3.56
N THR A 159 15.70 28.68 -4.86
CA THR A 159 16.26 27.73 -5.83
C THR A 159 17.77 27.65 -5.66
N LEU A 160 18.29 26.50 -5.31
CA LEU A 160 19.74 26.27 -5.19
C LEU A 160 20.39 26.38 -6.57
N SER A 161 21.63 26.85 -6.62
CA SER A 161 22.40 27.07 -7.86
C SER A 161 21.80 28.14 -8.79
N ALA A 162 20.83 28.88 -8.31
CA ALA A 162 20.26 30.06 -8.97
C ALA A 162 20.09 31.17 -7.92
N GLU A 163 20.24 32.42 -8.33
CA GLU A 163 20.07 33.57 -7.43
C GLU A 163 18.60 34.03 -7.36
N VAL A 164 17.68 33.01 -7.19
CA VAL A 164 16.23 33.22 -7.25
C VAL A 164 15.61 32.82 -5.91
N GLU A 165 14.84 33.75 -5.36
CA GLU A 165 13.93 33.47 -4.25
C GLU A 165 12.48 33.49 -4.77
N LEU A 166 11.69 32.55 -4.26
CA LEU A 166 10.27 32.41 -4.59
C LEU A 166 9.43 32.72 -3.36
N GLU A 167 8.46 33.59 -3.51
CA GLU A 167 7.38 33.78 -2.55
C GLU A 167 6.13 33.09 -3.10
N LEU A 168 5.80 31.90 -2.56
CA LEU A 168 4.73 31.03 -3.02
C LEU A 168 3.47 31.27 -2.19
N ARG A 169 2.49 31.96 -2.76
CA ARG A 169 1.23 32.34 -2.11
C ARG A 169 0.11 31.38 -2.49
N ALA A 170 -0.70 30.98 -1.49
CA ALA A 170 -1.89 30.18 -1.72
C ALA A 170 -2.91 30.34 -0.58
N PRO A 171 -4.20 30.06 -0.82
CA PRO A 171 -5.18 29.92 0.25
C PRO A 171 -4.97 28.65 1.10
N LEU A 172 -4.36 27.58 0.54
CA LEU A 172 -4.12 26.29 1.18
C LEU A 172 -2.68 25.82 1.00
N PHE A 173 -2.16 25.13 2.01
CA PHE A 173 -0.82 24.55 2.05
C PHE A 173 -0.87 23.09 2.50
N VAL A 174 0.12 22.29 2.06
CA VAL A 174 0.32 20.91 2.51
C VAL A 174 1.76 20.75 3.00
N ASP A 175 1.96 20.31 4.22
CA ASP A 175 3.27 19.90 4.72
C ASP A 175 3.51 18.41 4.42
N CYS A 176 4.38 18.15 3.44
CA CYS A 176 4.91 16.85 3.07
C CYS A 176 6.45 16.79 3.25
N THR A 177 7.03 17.69 4.04
CA THR A 177 8.48 17.81 4.22
C THR A 177 9.10 16.63 5.00
N GLY A 178 8.26 15.79 5.59
CA GLY A 178 8.66 14.62 6.38
C GLY A 178 9.07 14.99 7.81
N ASP A 179 9.74 16.10 8.00
CA ASP A 179 10.16 16.59 9.32
C ASP A 179 9.21 17.68 9.87
N ALA A 180 8.03 17.89 9.26
CA ALA A 180 7.06 18.91 9.64
C ALA A 180 7.64 20.33 9.65
N PHE A 181 8.46 20.68 8.66
CA PHE A 181 9.13 21.98 8.63
C PHE A 181 8.12 23.14 8.54
N VAL A 182 7.13 23.02 7.65
CA VAL A 182 6.12 24.08 7.47
C VAL A 182 5.27 24.22 8.74
N ALA A 183 4.81 23.13 9.29
CA ALA A 183 3.99 23.13 10.52
C ALA A 183 4.78 23.67 11.72
N ASP A 184 6.05 23.29 11.87
CA ASP A 184 6.92 23.82 12.92
C ASP A 184 7.09 25.33 12.78
N ARG A 185 7.42 25.83 11.58
CA ARG A 185 7.61 27.28 11.34
C ARG A 185 6.30 28.05 11.42
N ALA A 186 5.17 27.43 11.11
CA ALA A 186 3.84 28.00 11.30
C ALA A 186 3.36 28.01 12.77
N GLY A 187 4.09 27.44 13.69
CA GLY A 187 3.77 27.44 15.11
C GLY A 187 2.80 26.37 15.57
N CYS A 188 2.63 25.28 14.80
CA CYS A 188 1.82 24.13 15.22
C CYS A 188 2.42 23.39 16.41
N ALA A 189 1.57 22.81 17.25
CA ALA A 189 1.99 21.81 18.22
C ALA A 189 2.47 20.54 17.54
N TRP A 190 3.52 19.93 18.10
CA TRP A 190 4.05 18.65 17.60
C TRP A 190 4.75 17.87 18.72
N ARG A 191 4.94 16.56 18.49
CA ARG A 191 5.68 15.64 19.35
C ARG A 191 6.75 14.90 18.56
N MET A 192 7.84 14.48 19.23
CA MET A 192 8.90 13.65 18.65
C MET A 192 9.55 12.79 19.75
N GLY A 193 9.81 11.53 19.45
CA GLY A 193 10.18 10.52 20.44
C GLY A 193 8.96 9.67 20.85
N SER A 194 9.08 8.94 21.96
CA SER A 194 8.09 7.95 22.36
C SER A 194 7.22 8.47 23.51
N GLU A 195 5.91 8.43 23.33
CA GLU A 195 4.95 8.50 24.41
C GLU A 195 5.10 7.29 25.34
N GLY A 196 4.86 7.46 26.64
CA GLY A 196 4.84 6.37 27.61
C GLY A 196 3.51 5.61 27.61
N ARG A 197 3.55 4.32 27.97
CA ARG A 197 2.35 3.47 28.02
C ARG A 197 1.25 4.03 28.95
N ALA A 198 1.61 4.69 30.02
CA ALA A 198 0.65 5.31 30.93
C ALA A 198 -0.16 6.43 30.26
N GLU A 199 0.38 7.09 29.22
CA GLU A 199 -0.30 8.17 28.49
C GLU A 199 -1.23 7.62 27.39
N THR A 200 -0.80 6.61 26.63
CA THR A 200 -1.49 6.17 25.42
C THR A 200 -2.21 4.82 25.57
N SER A 201 -1.89 4.04 26.60
CA SER A 201 -2.36 2.66 26.81
C SER A 201 -2.02 1.71 25.63
N GLU A 202 -1.05 2.08 24.81
CA GLU A 202 -0.65 1.32 23.61
C GLU A 202 0.25 0.14 23.99
N PRO A 203 0.00 -1.06 23.43
CA PRO A 203 0.81 -2.24 23.70
C PRO A 203 2.30 -2.08 23.37
N HIS A 204 2.62 -1.36 22.27
CA HIS A 204 4.00 -1.14 21.83
C HIS A 204 4.63 0.17 22.34
N ALA A 205 3.89 0.98 23.13
CA ALA A 205 4.48 2.10 23.81
C ALA A 205 5.44 1.60 24.89
N PRO A 206 6.63 2.24 25.04
CA PRO A 206 7.54 1.91 26.11
C PRO A 206 6.91 2.21 27.47
N GLU A 207 7.40 1.59 28.52
CA GLU A 207 6.90 1.84 29.89
C GLU A 207 7.04 3.30 30.29
N ARG A 208 8.16 3.92 29.91
CA ARG A 208 8.44 5.35 30.14
C ARG A 208 8.62 6.07 28.81
N ALA A 209 8.17 7.30 28.76
CA ALA A 209 8.40 8.19 27.63
C ALA A 209 9.91 8.38 27.38
N SER A 210 10.30 8.58 26.11
CA SER A 210 11.70 8.79 25.72
C SER A 210 11.81 9.80 24.59
N THR A 211 12.91 10.55 24.58
CA THR A 211 13.29 11.43 23.47
C THR A 211 13.85 10.65 22.27
N ASP A 212 14.13 9.35 22.42
CA ASP A 212 14.73 8.52 21.38
C ASP A 212 13.79 8.33 20.20
N THR A 213 14.34 8.50 19.02
CA THR A 213 13.66 8.23 17.76
C THR A 213 14.22 6.95 17.12
N MET A 214 13.42 6.30 16.26
CA MET A 214 13.91 5.24 15.40
C MET A 214 15.07 5.75 14.54
N GLY A 215 16.08 4.90 14.34
CA GLY A 215 17.26 5.26 13.57
C GLY A 215 16.99 5.57 12.10
N ASN A 216 17.97 6.22 11.49
CA ASN A 216 18.01 6.48 10.05
C ASN A 216 18.83 5.40 9.37
N SER A 217 18.48 5.02 8.15
CA SER A 217 19.24 4.02 7.39
C SER A 217 19.86 4.57 6.14
N ILE A 218 20.87 3.83 5.66
CA ILE A 218 21.45 4.00 4.33
C ILE A 218 21.52 2.63 3.66
N HIS A 219 21.42 2.61 2.34
CA HIS A 219 21.59 1.39 1.55
C HIS A 219 22.95 1.33 0.89
N ILE A 220 23.46 0.11 0.71
CA ILE A 220 24.52 -0.20 -0.24
C ILE A 220 24.00 -1.19 -1.27
N ARG A 221 24.58 -1.15 -2.45
CA ARG A 221 24.35 -2.13 -3.50
C ARG A 221 25.67 -2.49 -4.16
N ALA A 222 25.80 -3.75 -4.55
CA ALA A 222 26.93 -4.21 -5.32
C ALA A 222 26.47 -5.01 -6.55
N ARG A 223 27.34 -5.03 -7.55
CA ARG A 223 27.13 -5.72 -8.81
C ARG A 223 28.20 -6.78 -9.03
N ASP A 224 27.79 -7.95 -9.51
CA ASP A 224 28.71 -8.99 -9.94
C ASP A 224 29.38 -8.57 -11.27
N LEU A 225 30.71 -8.50 -11.25
CA LEU A 225 31.54 -8.19 -12.43
C LEU A 225 32.09 -9.43 -13.12
N GLY A 226 31.74 -10.63 -12.66
CA GLY A 226 32.22 -11.89 -13.22
C GLY A 226 33.72 -12.18 -13.02
N ARG A 227 34.41 -11.37 -12.21
CA ARG A 227 35.85 -11.50 -11.88
C ARG A 227 36.12 -11.05 -10.45
N PRO A 228 37.18 -11.51 -9.81
CA PRO A 228 37.57 -11.08 -8.47
C PRO A 228 37.71 -9.57 -8.37
N CYS A 229 37.08 -8.97 -7.37
CA CYS A 229 37.07 -7.54 -7.08
C CYS A 229 37.51 -7.32 -5.65
N PRO A 230 38.81 -7.13 -5.38
CA PRO A 230 39.29 -6.82 -4.03
C PRO A 230 38.72 -5.48 -3.55
N PHE A 231 38.55 -5.34 -2.25
CA PHE A 231 38.12 -4.10 -1.62
C PHE A 231 38.98 -3.83 -0.37
N GLU A 232 39.44 -2.62 -0.25
CA GLU A 232 40.10 -2.09 0.93
C GLU A 232 39.30 -0.88 1.43
N ALA A 233 38.86 -0.96 2.68
CA ALA A 233 38.11 0.13 3.28
C ALA A 233 38.99 1.34 3.55
N PRO A 234 38.52 2.59 3.31
CA PRO A 234 39.21 3.78 3.74
C PRO A 234 39.48 3.77 5.24
N ALA A 235 40.57 4.34 5.68
CA ALA A 235 40.97 4.35 7.09
C ALA A 235 39.94 4.98 8.04
N TRP A 236 39.08 5.87 7.51
CA TRP A 236 37.99 6.49 8.26
C TRP A 236 36.73 5.63 8.33
N ALA A 237 36.62 4.53 7.58
CA ALA A 237 35.49 3.61 7.68
C ALA A 237 35.44 2.93 9.07
N LYS A 238 34.25 2.48 9.48
CA LYS A 238 34.11 1.69 10.69
C LYS A 238 34.70 0.29 10.47
N HIS A 239 35.60 -0.15 11.36
CA HIS A 239 36.06 -1.52 11.35
C HIS A 239 35.20 -2.43 12.22
N TYR A 240 34.87 -3.60 11.70
CA TYR A 240 34.17 -4.68 12.38
C TYR A 240 35.12 -5.89 12.40
N ASP A 241 35.98 -5.96 13.41
CA ASP A 241 37.03 -6.99 13.48
C ASP A 241 36.50 -8.39 13.80
N ASP A 242 35.38 -8.46 14.52
CA ASP A 242 34.72 -9.71 14.87
C ASP A 242 33.98 -10.29 13.66
N PRO A 243 34.37 -11.46 13.11
CA PRO A 243 33.67 -12.11 11.99
C PRO A 243 32.24 -12.53 12.35
N ASP A 244 31.91 -12.68 13.62
CA ASP A 244 30.61 -13.05 14.11
C ASP A 244 29.73 -11.84 14.51
N PHE A 245 30.21 -10.62 14.34
CA PHE A 245 29.52 -9.40 14.84
C PHE A 245 28.04 -9.35 14.44
N PHE A 246 27.76 -9.45 13.14
CA PHE A 246 26.38 -9.35 12.65
C PHE A 246 25.55 -10.60 12.95
N TYR A 247 26.19 -11.75 13.14
CA TYR A 247 25.49 -12.98 13.61
C TYR A 247 25.07 -12.85 15.07
N LYS A 248 25.94 -12.31 15.93
CA LYS A 248 25.62 -12.01 17.33
C LYS A 248 24.54 -10.97 17.48
N GLN A 249 24.48 -10.02 16.53
CA GLN A 249 23.42 -9.03 16.42
C GLN A 249 22.09 -9.60 15.89
N GLY A 250 22.07 -10.86 15.39
CA GLY A 250 20.90 -11.44 14.76
C GLY A 250 20.53 -10.86 13.39
N ARG A 251 21.44 -10.14 12.73
CA ARG A 251 21.22 -9.42 11.46
C ARG A 251 22.37 -9.62 10.48
N PRO A 252 22.73 -10.84 10.10
CA PRO A 252 23.80 -11.04 9.14
C PRO A 252 23.37 -10.51 7.76
N PRO A 253 24.26 -9.76 7.08
CA PRO A 253 24.08 -9.47 5.67
C PRO A 253 24.02 -10.78 4.88
N HIS A 254 23.12 -10.88 3.91
CA HIS A 254 22.88 -12.14 3.19
C HIS A 254 22.85 -12.00 1.67
N ASP A 255 22.70 -10.80 1.12
CA ASP A 255 22.70 -10.53 -0.32
C ASP A 255 23.55 -9.28 -0.66
N PRO A 256 24.66 -9.43 -1.43
CA PRO A 256 25.46 -8.28 -1.83
C PRO A 256 24.80 -7.42 -2.90
N ARG A 257 23.78 -7.92 -3.59
CA ARG A 257 23.13 -7.17 -4.68
C ARG A 257 22.30 -6.01 -4.19
N GLY A 258 21.88 -6.01 -2.94
CA GLY A 258 21.14 -4.88 -2.42
C GLY A 258 20.49 -5.13 -1.08
N GLY A 259 20.07 -4.05 -0.45
CA GLY A 259 19.06 -4.09 0.57
C GLY A 259 19.48 -4.46 1.98
N TYR A 260 20.76 -4.37 2.36
CA TYR A 260 21.06 -4.47 3.78
C TYR A 260 20.53 -3.22 4.52
N TRP A 261 19.24 -3.29 4.89
CA TRP A 261 18.48 -2.18 5.47
C TRP A 261 18.95 -1.79 6.88
N TRP A 262 19.64 -2.67 7.58
CA TRP A 262 20.05 -2.49 8.95
C TRP A 262 21.37 -1.74 9.14
N ILE A 263 21.91 -1.09 8.10
CA ILE A 263 22.87 -0.01 8.29
C ILE A 263 22.05 1.17 8.82
N GLU A 264 21.83 1.16 10.11
CA GLU A 264 20.89 2.05 10.80
C GLU A 264 21.54 2.67 12.03
N ILE A 265 21.43 3.99 12.17
CA ILE A 265 22.00 4.77 13.26
C ILE A 265 20.96 5.82 13.70
N GLY A 266 20.78 5.96 15.01
CA GLY A 266 19.91 6.97 15.62
C GLY A 266 20.60 7.62 16.81
N VAL A 267 20.16 7.30 18.01
CA VAL A 267 20.79 7.82 19.23
C VAL A 267 22.31 7.55 19.26
N PRO A 268 23.12 8.49 19.82
CA PRO A 268 22.68 9.65 20.62
C PRO A 268 22.35 10.91 19.83
N TRP A 269 22.35 10.84 18.49
CA TRP A 269 22.15 12.01 17.63
C TRP A 269 20.67 12.39 17.46
N HIS A 270 20.43 13.68 17.34
CA HIS A 270 19.11 14.19 17.05
C HIS A 270 18.80 14.10 15.56
N THR A 271 17.76 13.35 15.18
CA THR A 271 17.44 12.97 13.77
C THR A 271 17.28 14.17 12.81
N ILE A 272 16.99 15.40 13.32
CA ILE A 272 16.85 16.60 12.49
C ILE A 272 18.13 17.43 12.53
N HIS A 273 18.60 17.78 13.73
CA HIS A 273 19.70 18.75 13.89
C HIS A 273 21.06 18.15 13.53
N ASP A 274 21.27 16.85 13.81
CA ASP A 274 22.52 16.15 13.55
C ASP A 274 22.48 15.33 12.25
N ASN A 275 21.57 15.66 11.32
CA ASN A 275 21.36 14.87 10.10
C ASN A 275 22.63 14.66 9.27
N GLU A 276 23.52 15.68 9.15
CA GLU A 276 24.79 15.54 8.41
C GLU A 276 25.80 14.67 9.15
N THR A 277 25.86 14.74 10.48
CA THR A 277 26.66 13.83 11.30
C THR A 277 26.18 12.40 11.14
N ILE A 278 24.87 12.17 11.20
CA ILE A 278 24.24 10.87 10.96
C ILE A 278 24.56 10.36 9.55
N ARG A 279 24.51 11.22 8.52
CA ARG A 279 24.87 10.85 7.15
C ARG A 279 26.32 10.36 7.05
N HIS A 280 27.24 11.09 7.67
CA HIS A 280 28.65 10.70 7.71
C HIS A 280 28.83 9.36 8.43
N GLU A 281 28.28 9.20 9.61
CA GLU A 281 28.38 7.96 10.38
C GLU A 281 27.74 6.77 9.63
N LEU A 282 26.59 6.96 9.00
CA LEU A 282 25.98 5.93 8.16
C LEU A 282 26.92 5.50 7.02
N THR A 283 27.59 6.46 6.36
CA THR A 283 28.55 6.15 5.29
C THR A 283 29.76 5.38 5.83
N ARG A 284 30.28 5.76 7.00
CA ARG A 284 31.36 5.03 7.69
C ARG A 284 30.98 3.58 7.96
N HIS A 285 29.79 3.38 8.51
CA HIS A 285 29.26 2.06 8.81
C HIS A 285 28.94 1.24 7.56
N ALA A 286 28.42 1.89 6.50
CA ALA A 286 28.15 1.22 5.23
C ALA A 286 29.41 0.62 4.60
N LEU A 287 30.50 1.40 4.58
CA LEU A 287 31.80 0.92 4.09
C LEU A 287 32.37 -0.19 4.99
N GLY A 288 32.18 -0.09 6.31
CA GLY A 288 32.58 -1.13 7.24
C GLY A 288 31.81 -2.43 7.12
N VAL A 289 30.50 -2.36 6.88
CA VAL A 289 29.66 -3.53 6.57
C VAL A 289 30.14 -4.19 5.28
N TRP A 290 30.42 -3.40 4.25
CA TRP A 290 30.92 -3.93 2.99
C TRP A 290 32.30 -4.56 3.13
N ASP A 291 33.24 -3.94 3.89
CA ASP A 291 34.54 -4.51 4.23
C ASP A 291 34.39 -5.85 4.97
N TRP A 292 33.49 -5.91 5.94
CA TRP A 292 33.20 -7.13 6.69
C TRP A 292 32.71 -8.25 5.76
N MET A 293 31.75 -7.96 4.87
CA MET A 293 31.23 -8.92 3.89
C MET A 293 32.30 -9.42 2.93
N LYS A 294 33.19 -8.54 2.48
CA LYS A 294 34.24 -8.86 1.49
C LYS A 294 35.45 -9.61 2.10
N ASN A 295 35.82 -9.29 3.33
CA ASN A 295 37.10 -9.64 3.84
C ASN A 295 37.09 -10.49 5.11
N ARG A 296 36.02 -10.47 5.91
CA ARG A 296 35.99 -11.06 7.26
C ARG A 296 34.99 -12.18 7.43
N ASP A 297 33.75 -12.03 6.95
CA ASP A 297 32.73 -13.08 7.05
C ASP A 297 33.09 -14.27 6.15
N PRO A 298 33.35 -15.47 6.73
CA PRO A 298 33.72 -16.64 5.94
C PRO A 298 32.70 -17.04 4.88
N LYS A 299 31.40 -16.80 5.08
CA LYS A 299 30.35 -17.11 4.12
C LYS A 299 30.23 -16.05 3.04
N MET A 300 30.09 -14.79 3.45
CA MET A 300 29.89 -13.69 2.51
C MET A 300 31.12 -13.37 1.68
N LYS A 301 32.34 -13.61 2.20
CA LYS A 301 33.59 -13.41 1.47
C LYS A 301 33.60 -14.13 0.13
N GLU A 302 33.21 -15.39 0.09
CA GLU A 302 33.12 -16.14 -1.16
C GLU A 302 31.99 -15.67 -2.06
N VAL A 303 30.81 -15.40 -1.47
CA VAL A 303 29.66 -14.85 -2.21
C VAL A 303 30.00 -13.50 -2.84
N CYS A 304 30.65 -12.62 -2.09
CA CYS A 304 31.00 -11.27 -2.54
C CYS A 304 32.25 -11.18 -3.41
N ARG A 305 32.99 -12.29 -3.65
CA ARG A 305 34.27 -12.28 -4.32
C ARG A 305 34.32 -11.46 -5.59
N ASN A 306 33.30 -11.63 -6.45
CA ASN A 306 33.21 -10.96 -7.75
C ASN A 306 32.39 -9.67 -7.71
N TYR A 307 31.89 -9.27 -6.54
CA TYR A 307 31.03 -8.10 -6.42
C TYR A 307 31.84 -6.83 -6.13
N ALA A 308 31.47 -5.74 -6.78
CA ALA A 308 31.96 -4.40 -6.50
C ALA A 308 30.79 -3.49 -6.12
N LEU A 309 31.02 -2.56 -5.17
CA LEU A 309 30.02 -1.53 -4.86
C LEU A 309 29.69 -0.72 -6.10
N ASP A 310 28.43 -0.56 -6.40
CA ASP A 310 27.90 0.31 -7.48
C ASP A 310 26.97 1.39 -6.96
N PHE A 311 26.59 1.32 -5.68
CA PHE A 311 25.77 2.34 -5.05
C PHE A 311 25.98 2.41 -3.54
N ILE A 312 26.03 3.63 -3.01
CA ILE A 312 25.91 3.97 -1.59
C ILE A 312 24.88 5.09 -1.50
N GLY A 313 23.90 4.96 -0.62
CA GLY A 313 22.88 5.99 -0.41
C GLY A 313 23.50 7.34 -0.04
N GLN A 314 22.90 8.42 -0.50
CA GLN A 314 23.45 9.78 -0.36
C GLN A 314 22.81 10.56 0.77
N VAL A 315 21.63 10.14 1.22
CA VAL A 315 20.87 10.82 2.27
C VAL A 315 20.34 9.82 3.31
N PRO A 316 20.25 10.21 4.59
CA PRO A 316 19.68 9.35 5.61
C PRO A 316 18.19 9.09 5.36
N GLY A 317 17.81 7.82 5.30
CA GLY A 317 16.43 7.39 5.23
C GLY A 317 15.78 7.47 6.61
N LYS A 318 15.14 8.59 6.91
CA LYS A 318 14.49 8.82 8.20
C LYS A 318 13.21 8.01 8.34
N ARG A 319 13.03 7.37 9.49
CA ARG A 319 11.79 6.67 9.86
C ARG A 319 10.86 7.53 10.71
N GLU A 320 11.42 8.41 11.52
CA GLU A 320 10.70 9.18 12.52
C GLU A 320 11.29 10.59 12.62
N SER A 321 10.40 11.57 12.92
CA SER A 321 10.74 12.92 13.31
C SER A 321 9.52 13.57 13.98
N ARG A 322 9.26 14.86 13.79
CA ARG A 322 8.08 15.54 14.34
C ARG A 322 6.77 14.96 13.80
N ARG A 323 5.81 14.76 14.68
CA ARG A 323 4.42 14.40 14.42
C ARG A 323 3.53 15.54 14.88
N VAL A 324 2.82 16.16 13.95
CA VAL A 324 2.04 17.38 14.18
C VAL A 324 0.72 17.01 14.85
N VAL A 325 0.26 17.81 15.77
CA VAL A 325 -1.07 17.62 16.40
C VAL A 325 -2.15 18.08 15.43
N GLY A 326 -2.97 17.14 14.98
CA GLY A 326 -4.13 17.36 14.13
C GLY A 326 -5.45 17.41 14.91
N HIS A 327 -6.56 17.41 14.18
CA HIS A 327 -7.90 17.33 14.78
C HIS A 327 -8.26 15.95 15.31
N HIS A 328 -7.49 14.91 14.97
CA HIS A 328 -7.53 13.57 15.54
C HIS A 328 -6.12 13.05 15.73
N TRP A 329 -5.85 12.48 16.90
CA TRP A 329 -4.58 11.85 17.24
C TRP A 329 -4.73 10.34 17.08
N LEU A 330 -4.29 9.80 15.95
CA LEU A 330 -4.47 8.39 15.60
C LEU A 330 -3.54 7.51 16.45
N THR A 331 -4.11 6.49 17.08
CA THR A 331 -3.42 5.61 18.03
C THR A 331 -3.28 4.18 17.53
N GLU A 332 -2.30 3.45 18.04
CA GLU A 332 -2.14 2.02 17.81
C GLU A 332 -3.40 1.22 18.19
N VAL A 333 -4.03 1.59 19.31
CA VAL A 333 -5.23 0.89 19.80
C VAL A 333 -6.36 0.94 18.76
N GLU A 334 -6.57 2.11 18.14
CA GLU A 334 -7.56 2.27 17.07
C GLU A 334 -7.20 1.46 15.82
N LEU A 335 -5.91 1.39 15.46
CA LEU A 335 -5.44 0.62 14.30
C LEU A 335 -5.61 -0.88 14.52
N GLN A 336 -5.27 -1.38 15.70
CA GLN A 336 -5.43 -2.80 16.05
C GLN A 336 -6.91 -3.19 16.14
N ALA A 337 -7.76 -2.30 16.68
CA ALA A 337 -9.20 -2.49 16.70
C ALA A 337 -9.84 -2.35 15.31
N ARG A 338 -9.10 -1.83 14.33
CA ARG A 338 -9.62 -1.48 13.00
C ARG A 338 -10.85 -0.58 13.11
N THR A 339 -10.72 0.45 13.94
CA THR A 339 -11.80 1.43 14.17
C THR A 339 -12.29 1.98 12.83
N VAL A 340 -13.61 1.93 12.62
CA VAL A 340 -14.24 2.48 11.43
C VAL A 340 -14.45 3.98 11.64
N PHE A 341 -13.66 4.79 10.93
CA PHE A 341 -13.79 6.23 10.96
C PHE A 341 -14.80 6.72 9.92
N PRO A 342 -15.73 7.60 10.27
CA PRO A 342 -16.68 8.17 9.30
C PRO A 342 -15.97 9.00 8.23
N ASP A 343 -14.82 9.54 8.54
CA ASP A 343 -13.95 10.36 7.70
C ASP A 343 -12.71 9.60 7.18
N GLU A 344 -12.81 8.29 7.00
CA GLU A 344 -11.77 7.49 6.37
C GLU A 344 -11.50 7.98 4.94
N VAL A 345 -10.24 8.36 4.63
CA VAL A 345 -9.82 8.86 3.30
C VAL A 345 -8.57 8.17 2.75
N ALA A 346 -7.90 7.38 3.57
CA ALA A 346 -6.75 6.55 3.20
C ALA A 346 -6.76 5.29 4.06
N TYR A 347 -5.86 4.35 3.78
CA TYR A 347 -5.70 3.15 4.60
C TYR A 347 -4.24 2.71 4.64
N GLY A 348 -3.91 1.93 5.67
CA GLY A 348 -2.64 1.21 5.81
C GLY A 348 -2.87 -0.24 6.19
N GLY A 349 -1.80 -1.00 6.36
CA GLY A 349 -1.85 -2.43 6.70
C GLY A 349 -0.46 -3.04 6.83
N TRP A 350 0.58 -2.24 6.96
CA TRP A 350 1.90 -2.72 7.39
C TRP A 350 1.82 -3.14 8.85
N PHE A 351 2.63 -4.08 9.32
CA PHE A 351 2.69 -4.37 10.75
C PHE A 351 3.27 -3.19 11.55
N ILE A 352 3.11 -3.18 12.86
CA ILE A 352 3.69 -2.15 13.72
C ILE A 352 5.20 -2.39 13.80
N ASP A 353 5.92 -1.65 12.97
CA ASP A 353 7.34 -1.79 12.69
C ASP A 353 8.14 -0.72 13.46
N LEU A 354 8.49 -1.04 14.68
CA LEU A 354 9.27 -0.17 15.55
C LEU A 354 10.71 -0.63 15.59
N HIS A 355 11.61 0.23 15.15
CA HIS A 355 13.04 -0.02 15.14
C HIS A 355 13.70 0.38 16.47
N THR A 356 14.73 -0.36 16.87
CA THR A 356 15.53 -0.07 18.06
C THR A 356 16.27 1.27 17.85
N PRO A 357 16.16 2.23 18.77
CA PRO A 357 16.73 3.56 18.59
C PRO A 357 18.25 3.57 18.31
N GLY A 358 18.98 2.65 18.90
CA GLY A 358 20.43 2.55 18.68
C GLY A 358 20.86 1.94 17.34
N GLY A 359 19.98 1.21 16.66
CA GLY A 359 20.32 0.53 15.40
C GLY A 359 21.58 -0.36 15.55
N LEU A 360 22.57 -0.17 14.67
CA LEU A 360 23.87 -0.88 14.74
C LEU A 360 24.69 -0.60 16.00
N LEU A 361 24.40 0.49 16.71
CA LEU A 361 25.11 0.87 17.95
C LEU A 361 24.44 0.27 19.19
N ALA A 362 23.26 -0.33 19.06
CA ALA A 362 22.60 -1.02 20.16
C ALA A 362 23.40 -2.25 20.60
N PRO A 363 23.47 -2.53 21.92
CA PRO A 363 24.19 -3.71 22.41
C PRO A 363 23.54 -5.03 21.99
N THR A 364 22.26 -5.01 21.64
CA THR A 364 21.53 -6.15 21.08
C THR A 364 20.94 -5.76 19.74
N SER A 365 20.77 -6.76 18.87
CA SER A 365 20.07 -6.52 17.61
C SER A 365 18.65 -6.02 17.88
N GLU A 366 18.05 -5.50 16.84
CA GLU A 366 16.65 -5.18 16.85
C GLU A 366 15.78 -6.40 16.54
N PRO A 367 15.31 -7.11 17.56
CA PRO A 367 14.53 -8.30 17.31
C PRO A 367 13.13 -8.01 16.78
N HIS A 368 12.62 -6.79 17.03
CA HIS A 368 11.20 -6.51 16.86
C HIS A 368 10.76 -6.42 15.41
N SER A 369 11.38 -5.61 14.56
CA SER A 369 10.97 -5.54 13.15
C SER A 369 11.27 -6.84 12.40
N ALA A 370 12.40 -7.47 12.67
CA ALA A 370 12.73 -8.79 12.10
C ALA A 370 11.75 -9.89 12.55
N GLN A 371 11.35 -9.89 13.80
CA GLN A 371 10.38 -10.85 14.34
C GLN A 371 8.96 -10.65 13.77
N GLY A 372 8.61 -9.46 13.28
CA GLY A 372 7.33 -9.21 12.59
C GLY A 372 7.12 -10.10 11.37
N TYR A 373 8.19 -10.60 10.77
CA TYR A 373 8.13 -11.56 9.66
C TYR A 373 8.17 -13.04 10.10
N ALA A 374 8.59 -13.33 11.32
CA ALA A 374 8.66 -14.69 11.83
C ALA A 374 7.25 -15.18 12.18
N ALA A 375 6.83 -16.28 11.56
CA ALA A 375 5.60 -16.95 11.97
C ALA A 375 5.72 -17.41 13.43
N ASP A 376 4.60 -17.32 14.17
CA ASP A 376 4.47 -17.76 15.55
C ASP A 376 5.30 -17.02 16.61
N SER A 377 5.99 -15.92 16.24
CA SER A 377 6.59 -15.06 17.26
C SER A 377 5.51 -14.26 18.00
N GLU A 378 5.74 -14.00 19.28
CA GLU A 378 4.86 -13.14 20.09
C GLU A 378 4.74 -11.75 19.47
N TYR A 379 5.85 -11.19 18.99
CA TYR A 379 5.87 -9.91 18.33
C TYR A 379 5.09 -9.92 17.01
N ALA A 380 5.22 -10.95 16.18
CA ALA A 380 4.43 -11.07 14.95
C ALA A 380 2.93 -11.12 15.24
N GLY A 381 2.53 -11.75 16.37
CA GLY A 381 1.13 -11.77 16.81
C GLY A 381 0.64 -10.40 17.30
N SER A 382 1.42 -9.71 18.11
CA SER A 382 1.04 -8.43 18.73
C SER A 382 1.16 -7.25 17.78
N SER A 383 2.13 -7.23 16.87
CA SER A 383 2.37 -6.16 15.89
C SER A 383 1.50 -6.24 14.64
N PHE A 384 0.82 -7.39 14.41
CA PHE A 384 0.00 -7.57 13.22
C PHE A 384 -1.24 -6.66 13.26
N VAL A 385 -1.43 -5.88 12.21
CA VAL A 385 -2.64 -5.07 11.97
C VAL A 385 -3.23 -5.44 10.62
N GLY A 386 -4.56 -5.61 10.56
CA GLY A 386 -5.29 -5.74 9.30
C GLY A 386 -5.35 -4.40 8.57
N PRO A 387 -5.85 -4.34 7.32
CA PRO A 387 -6.09 -3.05 6.70
C PRO A 387 -7.02 -2.20 7.56
N TYR A 388 -6.57 -1.00 7.90
CA TYR A 388 -7.25 -0.03 8.76
C TYR A 388 -7.43 1.30 8.02
N GLY A 389 -8.49 2.03 8.34
CA GLY A 389 -8.76 3.37 7.80
C GLY A 389 -7.92 4.45 8.46
N ILE A 390 -7.59 5.51 7.72
CA ILE A 390 -6.94 6.73 8.20
C ILE A 390 -7.93 7.88 8.06
N PRO A 391 -8.30 8.54 9.18
CA PRO A 391 -9.27 9.62 9.16
C PRO A 391 -8.69 10.93 8.62
N LEU A 392 -9.49 11.68 7.88
CA LEU A 392 -9.10 12.99 7.32
C LEU A 392 -8.63 13.95 8.42
N ARG A 393 -9.26 13.91 9.60
CA ARG A 393 -8.92 14.77 10.74
C ARG A 393 -7.50 14.59 11.25
N SER A 394 -6.85 13.44 11.02
CA SER A 394 -5.42 13.25 11.32
C SER A 394 -4.50 13.92 10.30
N LEU A 395 -5.05 14.34 9.15
CA LEU A 395 -4.35 14.99 8.04
C LEU A 395 -4.60 16.51 7.99
N ILE A 396 -5.24 17.09 9.00
CA ILE A 396 -5.50 18.53 9.11
C ILE A 396 -4.83 19.03 10.39
N ALA A 397 -3.92 20.01 10.27
CA ALA A 397 -3.28 20.64 11.41
C ALA A 397 -4.33 21.34 12.30
N ARG A 398 -4.29 21.09 13.60
CA ARG A 398 -5.26 21.69 14.53
C ARG A 398 -5.07 23.19 14.71
N ASP A 399 -3.82 23.62 14.65
CA ASP A 399 -3.40 24.94 15.11
C ASP A 399 -3.21 25.96 13.96
N VAL A 400 -3.40 25.56 12.71
CA VAL A 400 -3.27 26.41 11.50
C VAL A 400 -4.42 26.14 10.55
N ASP A 401 -5.21 27.15 10.25
CA ASP A 401 -6.52 27.04 9.59
C ASP A 401 -6.46 26.69 8.09
N ASN A 402 -5.27 26.65 7.50
CA ASN A 402 -5.09 26.36 6.08
C ASN A 402 -3.91 25.41 5.78
N LEU A 403 -3.58 24.55 6.74
CA LEU A 403 -2.48 23.60 6.60
C LEU A 403 -2.97 22.14 6.68
N PHE A 404 -2.82 21.40 5.60
CA PHE A 404 -2.90 19.95 5.56
C PHE A 404 -1.56 19.30 5.88
N LEU A 405 -1.61 18.05 6.29
CA LEU A 405 -0.46 17.21 6.62
C LEU A 405 -0.52 15.92 5.82
N ALA A 406 0.59 15.46 5.24
CA ALA A 406 0.67 14.13 4.66
C ALA A 406 2.08 13.55 4.77
N GLY A 407 2.16 12.23 4.91
CA GLY A 407 3.43 11.54 5.13
C GLY A 407 3.73 11.26 6.60
N ARG A 408 5.01 11.31 7.00
CA ARG A 408 5.45 10.95 8.36
C ARG A 408 5.04 11.96 9.45
N CYS A 409 4.73 13.16 9.06
CA CYS A 409 4.44 14.28 9.97
C CYS A 409 2.97 14.37 10.40
N ILE A 410 2.11 13.45 10.01
CA ILE A 410 0.69 13.47 10.38
C ILE A 410 0.46 13.32 11.89
N SER A 411 -0.78 13.49 12.29
CA SER A 411 -1.21 13.41 13.70
C SER A 411 -1.39 11.97 14.15
N VAL A 412 -0.35 11.42 14.80
CA VAL A 412 -0.28 10.00 15.14
C VAL A 412 0.67 9.76 16.33
N THR A 413 0.38 8.74 17.17
CA THR A 413 1.33 8.28 18.18
C THR A 413 2.57 7.64 17.56
N ARG A 414 3.65 7.51 18.34
CA ARG A 414 4.85 6.82 17.84
C ARG A 414 4.59 5.35 17.49
N ALA A 415 3.82 4.65 18.30
CA ALA A 415 3.51 3.24 18.05
C ALA A 415 2.70 3.08 16.74
N ALA A 416 1.66 3.88 16.54
CA ALA A 416 0.90 3.90 15.30
C ALA A 416 1.74 4.38 14.10
N LEU A 417 2.71 5.29 14.29
CA LEU A 417 3.63 5.71 13.23
C LEU A 417 4.39 4.50 12.64
N GLY A 418 4.69 3.48 13.44
CA GLY A 418 5.35 2.25 12.99
C GLY A 418 4.69 1.62 11.77
N THR A 419 3.38 1.72 11.63
CA THR A 419 2.64 1.16 10.49
C THR A 419 2.26 2.21 9.44
N VAL A 420 1.87 3.43 9.82
CA VAL A 420 1.35 4.42 8.85
C VAL A 420 2.44 5.09 8.00
N ARG A 421 3.71 5.01 8.40
CA ARG A 421 4.84 5.69 7.74
C ARG A 421 5.30 5.05 6.45
N VAL A 422 4.86 3.84 6.11
CA VAL A 422 5.29 3.19 4.87
C VAL A 422 4.80 3.94 3.64
N MET A 423 5.63 3.91 2.59
CA MET A 423 5.51 4.88 1.50
C MET A 423 4.24 4.77 0.68
N ALA A 424 3.72 3.57 0.42
CA ALA A 424 2.47 3.42 -0.30
C ALA A 424 1.27 3.97 0.49
N THR A 425 1.25 3.76 1.82
CA THR A 425 0.26 4.36 2.72
C THR A 425 0.36 5.89 2.72
N THR A 426 1.59 6.44 2.80
CA THR A 426 1.76 7.90 2.78
C THR A 426 1.38 8.53 1.43
N ALA A 427 1.55 7.81 0.32
CA ALA A 427 1.08 8.24 -0.99
C ALA A 427 -0.45 8.37 -1.06
N LEU A 428 -1.19 7.43 -0.43
CA LEU A 428 -2.65 7.54 -0.30
C LEU A 428 -3.08 8.76 0.52
N MET A 429 -2.38 9.04 1.63
CA MET A 429 -2.63 10.26 2.41
C MET A 429 -2.44 11.51 1.56
N GLY A 430 -1.37 11.54 0.74
CA GLY A 430 -1.12 12.61 -0.21
C GLY A 430 -2.28 12.79 -1.18
N GLN A 431 -2.69 11.73 -1.86
CA GLN A 431 -3.83 11.79 -2.77
C GLN A 431 -5.10 12.26 -2.06
N ALA A 432 -5.32 11.82 -0.82
CA ALA A 432 -6.49 12.21 -0.02
C ALA A 432 -6.52 13.72 0.26
N VAL A 433 -5.41 14.31 0.72
CA VAL A 433 -5.37 15.76 1.01
C VAL A 433 -5.44 16.61 -0.25
N GLY A 434 -4.82 16.17 -1.37
CA GLY A 434 -4.96 16.85 -2.66
C GLY A 434 -6.41 16.86 -3.17
N THR A 435 -7.09 15.72 -3.04
CA THR A 435 -8.52 15.59 -3.38
C THR A 435 -9.39 16.43 -2.43
N ALA A 436 -9.10 16.39 -1.12
CA ALA A 436 -9.82 17.19 -0.12
C ALA A 436 -9.69 18.69 -0.38
N ALA A 437 -8.49 19.17 -0.71
CA ALA A 437 -8.25 20.58 -1.04
C ALA A 437 -9.10 21.05 -2.24
N ALA A 438 -9.28 20.18 -3.23
CA ALA A 438 -10.07 20.51 -4.41
C ALA A 438 -11.59 20.46 -4.13
N VAL A 439 -12.07 19.41 -3.45
CA VAL A 439 -13.50 19.22 -3.15
C VAL A 439 -14.00 20.28 -2.16
N ALA A 440 -13.18 20.60 -1.15
CA ALA A 440 -13.50 21.59 -0.12
C ALA A 440 -12.97 23.00 -0.47
N ARG A 441 -12.78 23.32 -1.75
CA ARG A 441 -12.30 24.64 -2.17
C ARG A 441 -13.14 25.76 -1.57
N GLY A 442 -12.48 26.70 -0.89
CA GLY A 442 -13.15 27.83 -0.23
C GLY A 442 -13.75 27.53 1.15
N VAL A 443 -13.63 26.31 1.64
CA VAL A 443 -14.02 25.93 3.00
C VAL A 443 -12.81 26.05 3.92
N ALA A 444 -12.99 26.62 5.10
CA ALA A 444 -11.92 26.65 6.11
C ALA A 444 -11.65 25.24 6.66
N LEU A 445 -10.39 24.87 6.89
CA LEU A 445 -10.05 23.52 7.35
C LEU A 445 -10.65 23.15 8.72
N PRO A 446 -10.81 24.05 9.69
CA PRO A 446 -11.57 23.73 10.91
C PRO A 446 -13.04 23.36 10.64
N ASP A 447 -13.67 23.96 9.62
CA ASP A 447 -15.04 23.61 9.24
C ASP A 447 -15.07 22.24 8.53
N LEU A 448 -14.10 21.98 7.66
CA LEU A 448 -13.94 20.66 7.04
C LEU A 448 -13.69 19.58 8.09
N ALA A 449 -12.89 19.85 9.12
CA ALA A 449 -12.65 18.91 10.23
C ALA A 449 -13.93 18.62 11.04
N ARG A 450 -14.80 19.62 11.21
CA ARG A 450 -16.13 19.42 11.85
C ARG A 450 -17.07 18.61 10.94
N ASP A 451 -17.14 18.90 9.66
CA ASP A 451 -17.89 18.11 8.68
C ASP A 451 -17.40 16.65 8.69
N ALA A 452 -16.09 16.44 8.66
CA ALA A 452 -15.47 15.11 8.69
C ALA A 452 -15.85 14.34 9.97
N ALA A 453 -15.80 14.98 11.14
CA ALA A 453 -16.19 14.36 12.40
C ALA A 453 -17.68 13.94 12.44
N ALA A 454 -18.53 14.70 11.76
CA ALA A 454 -19.96 14.46 11.68
C ALA A 454 -20.40 13.55 10.50
N ALA A 455 -19.45 12.98 9.73
CA ALA A 455 -19.73 12.29 8.46
C ALA A 455 -20.57 13.15 7.49
N GLY A 456 -20.21 14.42 7.37
CA GLY A 456 -20.94 15.41 6.62
C GLY A 456 -20.84 15.26 5.10
N PRO A 457 -21.50 16.14 4.34
CA PRO A 457 -21.55 16.04 2.89
C PRO A 457 -20.19 16.24 2.22
N LEU A 458 -19.30 17.08 2.78
CA LEU A 458 -17.98 17.33 2.20
C LEU A 458 -17.09 16.09 2.29
N VAL A 459 -17.02 15.45 3.46
CA VAL A 459 -16.21 14.23 3.61
C VAL A 459 -16.73 13.10 2.72
N ARG A 460 -18.05 12.95 2.61
CA ARG A 460 -18.65 11.98 1.68
C ARG A 460 -18.27 12.28 0.23
N ALA A 461 -18.29 13.53 -0.20
CA ALA A 461 -17.87 13.92 -1.54
C ALA A 461 -16.39 13.62 -1.79
N ILE A 462 -15.52 13.86 -0.79
CA ILE A 462 -14.10 13.49 -0.87
C ILE A 462 -13.94 11.97 -1.03
N GLN A 463 -14.62 11.17 -0.21
CA GLN A 463 -14.57 9.71 -0.27
C GLN A 463 -15.04 9.18 -1.64
N GLN A 464 -16.17 9.67 -2.14
CA GLN A 464 -16.69 9.27 -3.46
C GLN A 464 -15.73 9.67 -4.59
N ARG A 465 -15.09 10.83 -4.47
CA ARG A 465 -14.09 11.26 -5.45
C ARG A 465 -12.84 10.37 -5.42
N LEU A 466 -12.33 10.05 -4.25
CA LEU A 466 -11.19 9.13 -4.09
C LEU A 466 -11.49 7.75 -4.69
N LEU A 467 -12.69 7.19 -4.42
CA LEU A 467 -13.12 5.92 -4.99
C LEU A 467 -13.22 5.99 -6.52
N ARG A 468 -13.70 7.12 -7.05
CA ARG A 468 -13.78 7.36 -8.50
C ARG A 468 -12.39 7.46 -9.13
N ASP A 469 -11.42 8.04 -8.44
CA ASP A 469 -10.02 8.13 -8.89
C ASP A 469 -9.23 6.81 -8.70
N GLY A 470 -9.91 5.74 -8.36
CA GLY A 470 -9.36 4.39 -8.26
C GLY A 470 -8.72 4.06 -6.90
N CYS A 471 -8.85 4.94 -5.90
CA CYS A 471 -8.45 4.60 -4.54
C CYS A 471 -9.36 3.51 -3.96
N PHE A 472 -8.82 2.78 -2.99
CA PHE A 472 -9.59 1.87 -2.16
C PHE A 472 -9.72 2.45 -0.74
N LEU A 473 -10.91 2.35 -0.18
CA LEU A 473 -11.21 2.68 1.21
C LEU A 473 -11.90 1.46 1.84
N PRO A 474 -11.31 0.81 2.84
CA PRO A 474 -11.79 -0.47 3.36
C PRO A 474 -13.26 -0.50 3.75
N ASN A 475 -13.76 0.60 4.31
CA ASN A 475 -15.12 0.70 4.83
C ASN A 475 -16.08 1.50 3.93
N GLN A 476 -15.62 1.94 2.75
CA GLN A 476 -16.42 2.74 1.82
C GLN A 476 -16.65 1.98 0.51
N ARG A 477 -17.71 2.38 -0.20
CA ARG A 477 -18.04 1.87 -1.53
C ARG A 477 -18.59 2.98 -2.41
N ASN A 478 -18.57 2.76 -3.72
CA ASN A 478 -19.21 3.67 -4.67
C ASN A 478 -20.71 3.80 -4.34
N ALA A 479 -21.12 5.02 -4.05
CA ALA A 479 -22.51 5.44 -3.82
C ALA A 479 -22.84 6.72 -4.63
N ASP A 480 -22.10 6.98 -5.72
CA ASP A 480 -22.28 8.14 -6.58
C ASP A 480 -23.62 8.06 -7.28
N ALA A 481 -24.52 9.00 -6.96
CA ALA A 481 -25.85 9.07 -7.55
C ALA A 481 -25.83 9.47 -9.05
N ALA A 482 -24.74 10.08 -9.52
CA ALA A 482 -24.56 10.44 -10.92
C ALA A 482 -24.14 9.25 -11.79
N ASP A 483 -23.75 8.12 -11.18
CA ASP A 483 -23.37 6.90 -11.89
C ASP A 483 -24.61 6.20 -12.47
N LEU A 484 -24.83 6.37 -13.76
CA LEU A 484 -25.98 5.77 -14.48
C LEU A 484 -25.93 4.23 -14.51
N ALA A 485 -24.74 3.62 -14.37
CA ALA A 485 -24.63 2.16 -14.35
C ALA A 485 -25.43 1.56 -13.18
N ARG A 486 -25.52 2.25 -12.05
CA ARG A 486 -26.26 1.81 -10.87
C ARG A 486 -27.79 1.74 -11.09
N GLN A 487 -28.29 2.35 -12.17
CA GLN A 487 -29.70 2.33 -12.56
C GLN A 487 -29.98 1.31 -13.67
N ALA A 488 -28.95 0.59 -14.14
CA ALA A 488 -29.07 -0.38 -15.23
C ALA A 488 -29.36 -1.79 -14.73
N THR A 489 -30.01 -2.58 -15.59
CA THR A 489 -29.98 -4.04 -15.47
C THR A 489 -28.70 -4.56 -16.11
N VAL A 490 -28.03 -5.51 -15.45
CA VAL A 490 -26.78 -6.06 -15.91
C VAL A 490 -26.96 -7.49 -16.40
N SER A 491 -26.32 -7.84 -17.52
CA SER A 491 -26.24 -9.21 -18.03
C SER A 491 -24.88 -9.45 -18.66
N ALA A 492 -24.51 -10.70 -18.86
CA ALA A 492 -23.26 -11.08 -19.49
C ALA A 492 -23.48 -12.24 -20.46
N SER A 493 -22.52 -12.45 -21.36
CA SER A 493 -22.50 -13.60 -22.29
C SER A 493 -22.41 -14.92 -21.54
N SER A 494 -21.60 -14.96 -20.48
CA SER A 494 -21.44 -16.11 -19.58
C SER A 494 -20.96 -15.68 -18.20
N GLU A 495 -21.08 -16.56 -17.22
CA GLU A 495 -20.62 -16.35 -15.84
C GLU A 495 -19.85 -17.58 -15.35
N ALA A 496 -18.69 -17.37 -14.77
CA ALA A 496 -17.89 -18.45 -14.21
C ALA A 496 -18.50 -19.01 -12.93
N LEU A 497 -18.38 -20.31 -12.75
CA LEU A 497 -18.73 -21.01 -11.50
C LEU A 497 -17.47 -21.46 -10.76
N LEU A 498 -17.47 -21.33 -9.45
CA LEU A 498 -16.40 -21.79 -8.59
C LEU A 498 -16.60 -23.26 -8.23
N HIS A 499 -15.79 -24.14 -8.79
CA HIS A 499 -15.72 -25.57 -8.47
C HIS A 499 -14.55 -25.93 -7.54
N GLY A 500 -13.62 -25.00 -7.33
CA GLY A 500 -12.31 -25.22 -6.72
C GLY A 500 -11.20 -25.17 -7.77
N VAL A 501 -10.00 -25.60 -7.38
CA VAL A 501 -8.79 -25.58 -8.20
C VAL A 501 -7.93 -26.82 -7.91
N SER A 502 -7.32 -27.37 -8.96
CA SER A 502 -6.41 -28.52 -8.89
C SER A 502 -4.97 -28.09 -8.75
N PRO A 503 -4.07 -28.89 -8.11
CA PRO A 503 -2.64 -28.59 -8.08
C PRO A 503 -2.00 -28.47 -9.44
N ASP A 504 -2.54 -29.15 -10.45
CA ASP A 504 -2.01 -29.22 -11.81
C ASP A 504 -2.56 -28.10 -12.72
N GLU A 505 -3.45 -27.25 -12.21
CA GLU A 505 -3.96 -26.12 -12.99
C GLU A 505 -2.88 -25.04 -13.08
N GLU A 506 -2.52 -24.71 -14.32
CA GLU A 506 -1.58 -23.65 -14.67
C GLU A 506 -2.26 -22.62 -15.55
N HIS A 507 -2.04 -21.34 -15.27
CA HIS A 507 -2.37 -20.25 -16.16
C HIS A 507 -1.12 -19.37 -16.29
N ASP A 508 -0.92 -18.82 -17.49
CA ASP A 508 0.16 -17.85 -17.70
C ASP A 508 -0.19 -16.55 -16.98
N GLU A 509 0.38 -16.38 -15.80
CA GLU A 509 0.23 -15.16 -14.98
C GLU A 509 1.36 -14.15 -15.23
N GLY A 510 2.03 -14.22 -16.37
CA GLY A 510 3.02 -13.22 -16.75
C GLY A 510 4.29 -13.20 -15.91
N GLY A 511 4.72 -14.37 -15.40
CA GLY A 511 5.97 -14.48 -14.63
C GLY A 511 5.80 -14.43 -13.11
N LEU A 512 4.56 -14.52 -12.57
CA LEU A 512 4.27 -14.63 -11.16
C LEU A 512 4.85 -15.87 -10.46
N HIS A 513 5.46 -16.78 -11.20
CA HIS A 513 6.02 -18.03 -10.70
C HIS A 513 7.13 -17.88 -9.66
N ARG A 514 7.75 -16.72 -9.55
CA ARG A 514 8.88 -16.49 -8.62
C ARG A 514 8.50 -16.69 -7.15
N TRP A 515 7.25 -16.42 -6.78
CA TRP A 515 6.76 -16.52 -5.42
C TRP A 515 5.80 -17.69 -5.20
N ASN A 516 5.87 -18.71 -6.07
CA ASN A 516 5.20 -19.98 -5.79
C ASN A 516 5.72 -20.51 -4.47
N ARG A 517 4.97 -20.25 -3.43
CA ARG A 517 5.29 -20.81 -2.13
C ARG A 517 5.03 -22.30 -2.17
N PRO A 518 5.86 -23.08 -1.47
CA PRO A 518 5.68 -24.52 -1.39
C PRO A 518 4.31 -24.84 -0.80
N ASP A 519 3.89 -26.08 -1.00
CA ASP A 519 2.78 -26.69 -0.30
C ASP A 519 2.86 -26.38 1.19
N GLN A 520 1.70 -26.30 1.85
CA GLN A 520 1.63 -25.85 3.24
C GLN A 520 1.53 -27.05 4.18
N PRO A 521 2.52 -27.31 5.03
CA PRO A 521 2.42 -28.32 6.08
C PRO A 521 1.23 -28.05 6.99
N CYS A 522 0.46 -29.08 7.33
CA CYS A 522 -0.70 -28.93 8.23
C CYS A 522 -0.30 -28.57 9.68
N GLU A 523 0.99 -28.70 10.06
CA GLU A 523 1.52 -28.22 11.34
C GLU A 523 1.38 -26.70 11.52
N VAL A 524 1.38 -25.93 10.44
CA VAL A 524 1.17 -24.45 10.49
C VAL A 524 -0.30 -24.04 10.34
N GLU A 525 -1.19 -25.01 10.34
CA GLU A 525 -2.65 -24.81 10.30
C GLU A 525 -3.08 -23.89 9.13
N PRO A 526 -2.77 -24.29 7.88
CA PRO A 526 -3.18 -23.51 6.71
C PRO A 526 -4.70 -23.45 6.54
N GLY A 527 -5.16 -22.43 5.86
CA GLY A 527 -6.56 -22.26 5.50
C GLY A 527 -6.70 -21.71 4.08
N GLN A 528 -7.82 -22.00 3.45
CA GLN A 528 -8.21 -21.52 2.11
C GLN A 528 -9.52 -20.73 2.18
N LEU A 529 -9.50 -19.49 1.70
CA LEU A 529 -10.71 -18.71 1.53
C LEU A 529 -11.50 -19.22 0.32
N ILE A 530 -12.78 -19.45 0.54
CA ILE A 530 -13.72 -19.89 -0.48
C ILE A 530 -14.92 -18.95 -0.43
N ALA A 531 -15.21 -18.28 -1.52
CA ALA A 531 -16.42 -17.50 -1.63
C ALA A 531 -17.62 -18.45 -1.84
N VAL A 532 -18.73 -18.15 -1.18
CA VAL A 532 -19.99 -18.93 -1.23
C VAL A 532 -21.12 -18.00 -1.61
N ARG A 533 -22.00 -18.47 -2.47
CA ARG A 533 -23.23 -17.79 -2.86
C ARG A 533 -24.33 -18.81 -3.14
N GLY A 534 -25.55 -18.46 -2.74
CA GLY A 534 -26.70 -19.37 -2.93
C GLY A 534 -26.99 -20.30 -1.76
N GLY A 535 -26.30 -20.11 -0.62
CA GLY A 535 -26.73 -20.67 0.67
C GLY A 535 -26.44 -22.14 0.90
N ARG A 536 -25.68 -22.84 0.05
CA ARG A 536 -25.50 -24.28 0.15
C ARG A 536 -24.04 -24.72 -0.06
N ILE A 537 -23.58 -25.61 0.80
CA ILE A 537 -22.33 -26.37 0.67
C ILE A 537 -22.63 -27.83 1.03
N ASP A 538 -22.60 -28.70 0.04
CA ASP A 538 -22.85 -30.13 0.28
C ASP A 538 -21.56 -30.80 0.73
N ARG A 539 -20.46 -30.54 0.04
CA ARG A 539 -19.16 -31.13 0.34
C ARG A 539 -18.00 -30.23 -0.11
N VAL A 540 -16.88 -30.41 0.56
CA VAL A 540 -15.59 -29.78 0.22
C VAL A 540 -14.49 -30.82 0.19
N ALA A 541 -13.39 -30.55 -0.48
CA ALA A 541 -12.23 -31.41 -0.43
C ALA A 541 -10.93 -30.60 -0.39
N LEU A 542 -9.91 -31.20 0.23
CA LEU A 542 -8.53 -30.74 0.27
C LEU A 542 -7.65 -31.72 -0.51
N CYS A 543 -6.63 -31.23 -1.23
CA CYS A 543 -5.65 -32.10 -1.88
C CYS A 543 -4.40 -32.17 -1.00
N LEU A 544 -4.15 -33.35 -0.41
CA LEU A 544 -3.11 -33.56 0.59
C LEU A 544 -2.05 -34.54 0.10
N ASP A 545 -0.80 -34.26 0.49
CA ASP A 545 0.28 -35.25 0.50
C ASP A 545 0.45 -35.75 1.92
N VAL A 546 0.47 -37.08 2.09
CA VAL A 546 0.71 -37.74 3.37
C VAL A 546 2.00 -38.55 3.27
N ALA A 547 3.04 -38.06 3.94
CA ALA A 547 4.36 -38.69 3.97
C ALA A 547 4.50 -39.78 5.03
N SER A 548 3.59 -39.82 6.02
CA SER A 548 3.52 -40.87 7.03
C SER A 548 3.28 -42.24 6.36
N PRO A 549 3.84 -43.31 6.85
CA PRO A 549 3.50 -44.70 6.41
C PRO A 549 2.10 -45.14 6.84
N GLU A 550 1.48 -44.46 7.80
CA GLU A 550 0.15 -44.73 8.31
C GLU A 550 -0.79 -43.56 7.95
N ALA A 551 -2.10 -43.85 7.96
CA ALA A 551 -3.13 -42.82 7.77
C ALA A 551 -3.02 -41.70 8.81
N VAL A 552 -3.15 -40.45 8.36
CA VAL A 552 -3.06 -39.25 9.23
C VAL A 552 -4.46 -38.72 9.51
N GLN A 553 -4.71 -38.38 10.76
CA GLN A 553 -5.92 -37.69 11.20
C GLN A 553 -5.73 -36.17 11.00
N VAL A 554 -6.50 -35.58 10.09
CA VAL A 554 -6.44 -34.16 9.78
C VAL A 554 -7.72 -33.49 10.27
N PRO A 555 -7.66 -32.73 11.40
CA PRO A 555 -8.79 -31.90 11.79
C PRO A 555 -9.07 -30.83 10.74
N VAL A 556 -10.34 -30.63 10.41
CA VAL A 556 -10.77 -29.59 9.45
C VAL A 556 -12.00 -28.87 9.98
N ARG A 557 -12.12 -27.60 9.65
CA ARG A 557 -13.29 -26.79 9.98
C ARG A 557 -13.63 -25.80 8.86
N LEU A 558 -14.89 -25.41 8.77
CA LEU A 558 -15.40 -24.31 7.97
C LEU A 558 -15.80 -23.17 8.88
N VAL A 559 -15.23 -22.00 8.66
CA VAL A 559 -15.47 -20.80 9.46
C VAL A 559 -16.00 -19.69 8.57
N ARG A 560 -17.13 -19.09 8.94
CA ARG A 560 -17.69 -17.90 8.27
C ARG A 560 -16.82 -16.68 8.57
N LEU A 561 -16.53 -15.90 7.55
CA LEU A 561 -15.74 -14.67 7.67
C LEU A 561 -16.57 -13.45 7.26
N ASP A 562 -16.31 -12.31 7.90
CA ASP A 562 -16.94 -11.02 7.55
C ASP A 562 -16.39 -10.45 6.23
N GLY A 563 -15.25 -10.94 5.76
CA GLY A 563 -14.66 -10.56 4.49
C GLY A 563 -13.22 -11.04 4.34
N ILE A 564 -12.61 -10.62 3.23
CA ILE A 564 -11.25 -11.07 2.88
C ILE A 564 -10.18 -10.65 3.90
N PHE A 565 -10.40 -9.60 4.66
CA PHE A 565 -9.49 -9.11 5.71
C PHE A 565 -9.90 -9.51 7.13
N ASP A 566 -10.78 -10.49 7.26
CA ASP A 566 -11.10 -11.08 8.57
C ASP A 566 -10.08 -12.17 8.91
N TYR A 567 -9.22 -11.93 9.87
CA TYR A 567 -8.11 -12.81 10.27
C TYR A 567 -8.35 -13.51 11.61
N ARG A 568 -9.56 -13.50 12.12
CA ARG A 568 -9.92 -14.16 13.38
C ARG A 568 -9.75 -15.67 13.28
N ARG A 569 -9.38 -16.29 14.38
CA ARG A 569 -9.19 -17.73 14.53
C ARG A 569 -9.88 -18.29 15.79
N ASP A 570 -10.59 -17.46 16.50
CA ASP A 570 -11.22 -17.77 17.79
C ASP A 570 -12.39 -18.75 17.70
N GLY A 571 -12.73 -19.24 16.51
CA GLY A 571 -13.88 -20.11 16.28
C GLY A 571 -15.21 -19.38 16.17
N ALA A 572 -15.22 -18.06 16.36
CA ALA A 572 -16.41 -17.27 16.08
C ALA A 572 -16.78 -17.44 14.60
N GLY A 573 -18.00 -17.86 14.31
CA GLY A 573 -18.46 -18.16 12.96
C GLY A 573 -18.13 -19.59 12.46
N GLU A 574 -17.68 -20.50 13.31
CA GLU A 574 -17.56 -21.92 12.93
C GLU A 574 -18.92 -22.47 12.50
N LEU A 575 -18.98 -22.98 11.27
CA LEU A 575 -20.18 -23.57 10.67
C LEU A 575 -20.22 -25.08 10.87
N ALA A 576 -19.07 -25.72 10.76
CA ALA A 576 -18.92 -27.16 10.93
C ALA A 576 -17.44 -27.52 11.14
N SER A 577 -17.19 -28.64 11.79
CA SER A 577 -15.86 -29.23 11.95
C SER A 577 -15.92 -30.78 11.96
N THR A 578 -14.82 -31.38 11.55
CA THR A 578 -14.63 -32.85 11.59
C THR A 578 -13.14 -33.20 11.60
N THR A 579 -12.84 -34.48 11.66
CA THR A 579 -11.49 -35.01 11.44
C THR A 579 -11.52 -35.98 10.27
N LEU A 580 -10.68 -35.70 9.26
CA LEU A 580 -10.55 -36.55 8.08
C LEU A 580 -9.42 -37.55 8.28
N THR A 581 -9.66 -38.83 7.97
CA THR A 581 -8.64 -39.87 7.89
C THR A 581 -8.10 -39.88 6.46
N VAL A 582 -6.81 -39.60 6.29
CA VAL A 582 -6.18 -39.52 4.98
C VAL A 582 -5.09 -40.57 4.85
N GLU A 583 -5.25 -41.45 3.88
CA GLU A 583 -4.31 -42.55 3.59
C GLU A 583 -2.98 -41.99 3.04
N PRO A 584 -1.85 -42.71 3.26
CA PRO A 584 -0.54 -42.36 2.72
C PRO A 584 -0.57 -42.15 1.21
N GLY A 585 0.26 -41.21 0.73
CA GLY A 585 0.45 -40.98 -0.69
C GLY A 585 0.38 -39.51 -1.07
N GLN A 586 0.62 -39.24 -2.34
CA GLN A 586 0.61 -37.89 -2.92
C GLN A 586 -0.71 -37.57 -3.62
N GLY A 587 -1.11 -36.30 -3.61
CA GLY A 587 -2.29 -35.79 -4.31
C GLY A 587 -3.61 -36.41 -3.86
N ARG A 588 -3.74 -36.79 -2.61
CA ARG A 588 -4.94 -37.40 -2.05
C ARG A 588 -6.05 -36.36 -1.89
N TRP A 589 -7.16 -36.52 -2.57
CA TRP A 589 -8.36 -35.71 -2.36
C TRP A 589 -9.14 -36.24 -1.16
N ALA A 590 -9.05 -35.53 -0.04
CA ALA A 590 -9.81 -35.81 1.17
C ALA A 590 -11.14 -35.08 1.14
N TRP A 591 -12.22 -35.80 0.93
CA TRP A 591 -13.59 -35.27 0.84
C TRP A 591 -14.26 -35.21 2.21
N TRP A 592 -14.99 -34.15 2.44
CA TRP A 592 -15.84 -33.96 3.60
C TRP A 592 -17.26 -33.61 3.15
N GLU A 593 -18.22 -34.52 3.46
CA GLU A 593 -19.65 -34.31 3.27
C GLU A 593 -20.16 -33.42 4.42
N VAL A 594 -20.27 -32.12 4.18
CA VAL A 594 -20.58 -31.14 5.23
C VAL A 594 -22.08 -30.84 5.32
N ALA A 595 -22.81 -30.96 4.21
CA ALA A 595 -24.26 -30.81 4.07
C ALA A 595 -24.86 -29.56 4.73
N LEU A 596 -24.25 -28.38 4.52
CA LEU A 596 -24.72 -27.11 5.07
C LEU A 596 -25.76 -26.46 4.16
N ALA A 597 -26.84 -25.96 4.76
CA ALA A 597 -27.85 -25.12 4.13
C ALA A 597 -27.97 -23.78 4.87
N GLY A 598 -28.43 -22.75 4.16
CA GLY A 598 -28.61 -21.42 4.74
C GLY A 598 -27.30 -20.68 5.04
N VAL A 599 -26.19 -21.08 4.40
CA VAL A 599 -24.91 -20.39 4.54
C VAL A 599 -25.02 -18.99 3.95
N PRO A 600 -24.77 -17.92 4.72
CA PRO A 600 -24.85 -16.56 4.16
C PRO A 600 -23.82 -16.32 3.05
N ASP A 601 -24.20 -15.58 2.03
CA ASP A 601 -23.29 -15.16 0.96
C ASP A 601 -22.04 -14.49 1.55
N GLY A 602 -20.87 -14.75 0.96
CA GLY A 602 -19.59 -14.19 1.35
C GLY A 602 -18.48 -15.23 1.45
N TYR A 603 -17.51 -15.04 2.34
CA TYR A 603 -16.39 -15.97 2.49
C TYR A 603 -16.59 -16.98 3.62
N VAL A 604 -16.17 -18.22 3.36
CA VAL A 604 -15.83 -19.20 4.37
C VAL A 604 -14.33 -19.51 4.29
N CYS A 605 -13.72 -19.85 5.41
CA CYS A 605 -12.36 -20.38 5.46
C CYS A 605 -12.43 -21.88 5.73
N LEU A 606 -11.99 -22.69 4.75
CA LEU A 606 -11.69 -24.10 4.98
C LEU A 606 -10.31 -24.15 5.62
N GLN A 607 -10.20 -24.59 6.85
CA GLN A 607 -8.99 -24.57 7.65
C GLN A 607 -8.66 -25.92 8.23
N THR A 608 -7.37 -26.31 8.20
CA THR A 608 -6.90 -27.48 8.91
C THR A 608 -6.51 -27.14 10.35
N GLY A 609 -6.64 -28.11 11.24
CA GLY A 609 -5.89 -28.16 12.50
C GLY A 609 -4.48 -28.69 12.28
N ARG A 610 -3.72 -28.83 13.37
CA ARG A 610 -2.37 -29.43 13.32
C ARG A 610 -2.44 -30.90 12.98
N ALA A 611 -1.70 -31.31 11.97
CA ALA A 611 -1.58 -32.72 11.56
C ALA A 611 -0.15 -32.94 11.04
N ALA A 612 0.67 -33.62 11.82
CA ALA A 612 2.03 -33.95 11.42
C ALA A 612 2.02 -34.97 10.28
N GLY A 613 2.90 -34.82 9.32
CA GLY A 613 3.05 -35.71 8.16
C GLY A 613 2.02 -35.50 7.06
N ALA A 614 1.12 -34.49 7.18
CA ALA A 614 0.22 -34.07 6.12
C ALA A 614 0.60 -32.67 5.59
N THR A 615 0.53 -32.50 4.28
CA THR A 615 0.85 -31.24 3.60
C THR A 615 -0.26 -30.92 2.61
N TRP A 616 -0.84 -29.71 2.69
CA TRP A 616 -1.86 -29.24 1.76
C TRP A 616 -1.19 -28.68 0.51
N ARG A 617 -1.49 -29.29 -0.65
CA ARG A 617 -0.91 -28.85 -1.92
C ARG A 617 -1.38 -27.47 -2.30
N SER A 618 -0.46 -26.65 -2.78
CA SER A 618 -0.77 -25.40 -3.44
C SER A 618 -0.98 -25.60 -4.93
N THR A 619 -1.59 -24.63 -5.58
CA THR A 619 -1.74 -24.59 -7.04
C THR A 619 -0.87 -23.48 -7.63
N ARG A 620 -0.41 -23.65 -8.85
CA ARG A 620 0.29 -22.61 -9.59
C ARG A 620 -0.67 -21.51 -10.06
N TYR A 621 -1.95 -21.84 -10.20
CA TYR A 621 -2.98 -20.88 -10.51
C TYR A 621 -3.46 -20.15 -9.26
N ARG A 622 -3.40 -18.82 -9.26
CA ARG A 622 -3.93 -17.98 -8.18
C ARG A 622 -5.37 -17.62 -8.48
N LEU A 623 -6.28 -18.37 -7.91
CA LEU A 623 -7.70 -18.20 -8.14
C LEU A 623 -8.18 -16.82 -7.69
N PRO A 624 -8.74 -16.00 -8.59
CA PRO A 624 -9.13 -14.63 -8.28
C PRO A 624 -10.08 -14.52 -7.08
N GLY A 625 -9.69 -13.73 -6.08
CA GLY A 625 -10.47 -13.53 -4.87
C GLY A 625 -10.36 -14.63 -3.80
N HIS A 626 -9.51 -15.67 -4.00
CA HIS A 626 -9.45 -16.85 -3.14
C HIS A 626 -8.03 -17.11 -2.60
N PRO A 627 -7.46 -16.20 -1.78
CA PRO A 627 -6.13 -16.39 -1.21
C PRO A 627 -6.15 -17.43 -0.09
N SER A 628 -4.99 -18.05 0.14
CA SER A 628 -4.78 -18.90 1.30
C SER A 628 -4.59 -18.08 2.58
N ARG A 629 -4.52 -18.80 3.71
CA ARG A 629 -4.21 -18.26 5.02
C ARG A 629 -3.19 -19.12 5.73
N ARG A 630 -2.47 -18.52 6.70
CA ARG A 630 -1.56 -19.23 7.60
C ARG A 630 -1.63 -18.64 8.99
N ARG A 631 -1.28 -19.43 9.98
CA ARG A 631 -1.24 -18.98 11.38
C ARG A 631 -0.13 -17.95 11.60
N VAL A 632 -0.41 -16.91 12.37
CA VAL A 632 0.54 -15.90 12.87
C VAL A 632 0.65 -15.98 14.39
N SER A 633 -0.48 -16.24 15.05
CA SER A 633 -0.55 -16.38 16.51
C SER A 633 -1.66 -17.41 16.86
N PRO A 634 -1.81 -17.78 18.12
CA PRO A 634 -2.90 -18.66 18.54
C PRO A 634 -4.30 -18.21 18.14
N THR A 635 -4.50 -16.88 18.02
CA THR A 635 -5.82 -16.29 17.76
C THR A 635 -5.98 -15.67 16.38
N ARG A 636 -4.90 -15.58 15.57
CA ARG A 636 -4.92 -14.88 14.28
C ARG A 636 -4.31 -15.68 13.14
N LEU A 637 -4.95 -15.56 11.98
CA LEU A 637 -4.41 -15.97 10.69
C LEU A 637 -3.88 -14.76 9.93
N ARG A 638 -2.97 -14.97 8.98
CA ARG A 638 -2.43 -13.98 8.05
C ARG A 638 -2.72 -14.44 6.63
N SER A 639 -2.91 -13.50 5.71
CA SER A 639 -3.06 -13.83 4.30
C SER A 639 -1.82 -14.53 3.74
N GLY A 640 -2.03 -15.63 3.06
CA GLY A 640 -1.09 -16.16 2.07
C GLY A 640 -1.42 -15.56 0.71
N HIS A 641 -0.47 -15.60 -0.22
CA HIS A 641 -0.64 -15.04 -1.55
C HIS A 641 -0.79 -16.13 -2.63
N GLN A 642 -1.02 -17.35 -2.23
CA GLN A 642 -1.25 -18.51 -3.08
C GLN A 642 -2.68 -19.03 -2.90
N THR A 643 -3.11 -19.90 -3.76
CA THR A 643 -4.33 -20.70 -3.60
C THR A 643 -3.94 -22.12 -3.24
N LEU A 644 -4.55 -22.71 -2.23
CA LEU A 644 -4.42 -24.13 -1.91
C LEU A 644 -5.44 -24.92 -2.74
N ALA A 645 -5.07 -26.12 -3.14
CA ALA A 645 -5.93 -26.97 -3.96
C ALA A 645 -7.16 -27.45 -3.17
N PHE A 646 -8.35 -27.12 -3.65
CA PHE A 646 -9.61 -27.47 -3.02
C PHE A 646 -10.70 -27.78 -4.04
N ARG A 647 -11.78 -28.42 -3.60
CA ARG A 647 -13.02 -28.60 -4.36
C ARG A 647 -14.20 -28.19 -3.48
N ILE A 648 -15.27 -27.75 -4.12
CA ILE A 648 -16.54 -27.42 -3.48
C ILE A 648 -17.71 -27.85 -4.35
N ALA A 649 -18.75 -28.40 -3.71
CA ALA A 649 -20.01 -28.71 -4.38
C ALA A 649 -21.19 -28.25 -3.49
N PRO A 650 -22.27 -27.72 -4.09
CA PRO A 650 -22.39 -27.40 -5.52
C PRO A 650 -21.41 -26.30 -5.93
N ALA A 651 -21.17 -26.15 -7.25
CA ALA A 651 -20.43 -25.04 -7.80
C ALA A 651 -21.07 -23.70 -7.40
N GLN A 652 -20.23 -22.71 -7.06
CA GLN A 652 -20.69 -21.44 -6.48
C GLN A 652 -20.74 -20.33 -7.54
N PRO A 653 -21.89 -19.61 -7.73
CA PRO A 653 -22.02 -18.54 -8.71
C PRO A 653 -21.49 -17.20 -8.17
N VAL A 654 -20.21 -17.13 -7.85
CA VAL A 654 -19.60 -16.02 -7.13
C VAL A 654 -19.10 -14.87 -8.02
N TRP A 655 -18.99 -15.09 -9.34
CA TRP A 655 -18.52 -14.11 -10.31
C TRP A 655 -19.65 -13.62 -11.26
N SER A 656 -20.78 -13.23 -10.67
CA SER A 656 -21.94 -12.80 -11.46
C SER A 656 -21.75 -11.42 -12.09
N ALA A 657 -22.46 -11.18 -13.19
CA ALA A 657 -22.50 -9.88 -13.88
C ALA A 657 -22.91 -8.73 -12.93
N ALA A 658 -23.83 -8.97 -12.01
CA ALA A 658 -24.27 -7.98 -11.03
C ALA A 658 -23.15 -7.50 -10.09
N SER A 659 -22.07 -8.27 -9.93
CA SER A 659 -20.96 -7.90 -9.05
C SER A 659 -20.25 -6.61 -9.47
N VAL A 660 -20.32 -6.20 -10.75
CA VAL A 660 -19.71 -4.95 -11.24
C VAL A 660 -20.38 -3.69 -10.69
N LEU A 661 -21.56 -3.83 -10.06
CA LEU A 661 -22.30 -2.76 -9.39
C LEU A 661 -22.19 -2.81 -7.86
N SER A 662 -21.37 -3.68 -7.30
CA SER A 662 -21.15 -3.78 -5.84
C SER A 662 -20.63 -2.49 -5.21
N GLY A 663 -20.01 -1.63 -6.03
CA GLY A 663 -19.34 -0.41 -5.61
C GLY A 663 -17.95 -0.67 -5.03
N ARG A 664 -17.40 -1.86 -5.24
CA ARG A 664 -16.05 -2.27 -4.83
C ARG A 664 -15.25 -2.70 -6.05
N THR A 665 -13.98 -2.36 -6.06
CA THR A 665 -13.07 -2.65 -7.19
C THR A 665 -12.11 -3.80 -6.90
N ARG A 666 -12.29 -4.50 -5.79
CA ARG A 666 -11.47 -5.65 -5.34
C ARG A 666 -12.27 -6.55 -4.41
N PRO A 667 -11.79 -7.78 -4.16
CA PRO A 667 -12.42 -8.67 -3.20
C PRO A 667 -12.63 -8.04 -1.81
N GLY A 668 -13.82 -8.21 -1.26
CA GLY A 668 -14.24 -7.68 0.02
C GLY A 668 -15.11 -8.68 0.76
N ALA A 669 -16.42 -8.59 0.68
CA ALA A 669 -17.36 -9.61 1.18
C ALA A 669 -17.43 -10.83 0.25
N GLY A 670 -17.07 -10.67 -1.03
CA GLY A 670 -16.93 -11.69 -2.06
C GLY A 670 -15.84 -11.31 -3.04
N PRO A 671 -15.70 -12.01 -4.18
CA PRO A 671 -14.72 -11.68 -5.23
C PRO A 671 -14.95 -10.33 -5.90
N GLU A 672 -16.17 -9.76 -5.82
CA GLU A 672 -16.55 -8.42 -6.27
C GLU A 672 -16.16 -8.12 -7.72
N ALA A 673 -16.36 -9.09 -8.60
CA ALA A 673 -16.11 -8.96 -10.03
C ALA A 673 -17.02 -9.89 -10.83
N TRP A 674 -17.33 -9.51 -12.06
CA TRP A 674 -17.81 -10.43 -13.07
C TRP A 674 -16.61 -11.15 -13.69
N ARG A 675 -16.76 -12.43 -13.98
CA ARG A 675 -15.83 -13.25 -14.75
C ARG A 675 -16.59 -14.18 -15.67
N SER A 676 -16.17 -14.24 -16.94
CA SER A 676 -16.77 -15.16 -17.93
C SER A 676 -16.37 -16.60 -17.70
N ALA A 677 -17.18 -17.53 -18.14
CA ALA A 677 -16.89 -18.98 -18.08
C ALA A 677 -15.61 -19.31 -18.87
N THR A 678 -14.69 -20.02 -18.23
CA THR A 678 -13.35 -20.32 -18.79
C THR A 678 -13.41 -21.19 -20.04
N GLY A 679 -14.42 -22.05 -20.15
CA GLY A 679 -14.55 -23.01 -21.26
C GLY A 679 -15.14 -22.43 -22.55
N GLU A 680 -15.68 -21.22 -22.51
CA GLU A 680 -16.37 -20.61 -23.66
C GLU A 680 -15.46 -19.77 -24.55
N GLY A 681 -14.24 -19.48 -24.10
CA GLY A 681 -13.27 -18.66 -24.85
C GLY A 681 -13.68 -17.18 -24.97
N LEU A 682 -12.89 -16.42 -25.70
CA LEU A 682 -13.13 -15.01 -26.03
C LEU A 682 -13.56 -14.88 -27.52
N PRO A 683 -14.37 -13.88 -27.90
CA PRO A 683 -14.79 -12.73 -27.09
C PRO A 683 -15.96 -13.02 -26.15
N GLN A 684 -15.99 -12.28 -25.03
CA GLN A 684 -17.08 -12.28 -24.06
C GLN A 684 -17.54 -10.86 -23.78
N TRP A 685 -18.79 -10.66 -23.35
CA TRP A 685 -19.34 -9.33 -23.12
C TRP A 685 -20.09 -9.20 -21.81
N LEU A 686 -20.08 -7.96 -21.26
CA LEU A 686 -20.91 -7.50 -20.16
C LEU A 686 -21.80 -6.36 -20.69
N GLN A 687 -23.11 -6.38 -20.39
CA GLN A 687 -24.10 -5.44 -20.90
C GLN A 687 -24.82 -4.73 -19.76
N LEU A 688 -25.01 -3.42 -19.92
CA LEU A 688 -25.94 -2.58 -19.17
C LEU A 688 -27.15 -2.24 -20.03
N ALA A 689 -28.35 -2.27 -19.44
CA ALA A 689 -29.60 -1.91 -20.12
C ALA A 689 -30.45 -0.99 -19.24
N TRP A 690 -30.97 0.09 -19.82
CA TRP A 690 -31.86 1.05 -19.17
C TRP A 690 -33.26 0.98 -19.74
N PRO A 691 -34.32 1.26 -18.91
CA PRO A 691 -35.69 1.30 -19.40
C PRO A 691 -35.92 2.40 -20.45
N THR A 692 -35.15 3.49 -20.35
CA THR A 692 -35.21 4.64 -21.27
C THR A 692 -33.84 4.99 -21.80
N SER A 693 -33.80 5.68 -22.95
CA SER A 693 -32.51 6.20 -23.48
C SER A 693 -31.80 7.08 -22.46
N ARG A 694 -30.49 6.95 -22.42
CA ARG A 694 -29.59 7.74 -21.59
C ARG A 694 -28.53 8.39 -22.46
N ARG A 695 -28.20 9.65 -22.17
CA ARG A 695 -27.03 10.30 -22.73
C ARG A 695 -25.79 9.78 -22.03
N LEU A 696 -24.84 9.25 -22.78
CA LEU A 696 -23.59 8.70 -22.27
C LEU A 696 -22.44 9.57 -22.76
N ALA A 697 -21.70 10.17 -21.85
CA ALA A 697 -20.54 11.02 -22.16
C ALA A 697 -19.21 10.40 -21.70
N ARG A 698 -19.26 9.56 -20.64
CA ARG A 698 -18.04 8.97 -20.09
C ARG A 698 -18.33 7.60 -19.49
N ILE A 699 -17.41 6.67 -19.75
CA ILE A 699 -17.42 5.31 -19.22
C ILE A 699 -16.13 5.07 -18.48
N GLU A 700 -16.21 4.57 -17.26
CA GLU A 700 -15.04 4.21 -16.44
C GLU A 700 -15.08 2.71 -16.19
N LEU A 701 -14.00 2.01 -16.58
CA LEU A 701 -13.85 0.58 -16.39
C LEU A 701 -12.74 0.31 -15.38
N THR A 702 -12.98 -0.58 -14.45
CA THR A 702 -11.96 -1.12 -13.56
C THR A 702 -11.91 -2.64 -13.74
N PHE A 703 -10.77 -3.13 -14.22
CA PHE A 703 -10.49 -4.56 -14.33
C PHE A 703 -9.98 -5.10 -12.99
N PRO A 704 -10.07 -6.42 -12.70
CA PRO A 704 -9.57 -6.97 -11.43
C PRO A 704 -8.10 -6.65 -11.16
N GLY A 705 -7.24 -6.93 -12.11
CA GLY A 705 -5.80 -6.70 -12.02
C GLY A 705 -5.14 -7.58 -10.94
N GLN A 706 -3.83 -7.48 -10.85
CA GLN A 706 -3.05 -8.18 -9.83
C GLN A 706 -2.91 -7.29 -8.58
N LEU A 707 -3.65 -7.60 -7.52
CA LEU A 707 -3.65 -6.87 -6.25
C LEU A 707 -3.17 -7.72 -5.07
N LEU A 708 -2.69 -8.95 -5.33
CA LEU A 708 -2.26 -9.90 -4.31
C LEU A 708 -1.00 -9.47 -3.58
N HIS A 709 -0.06 -8.87 -4.31
CA HIS A 709 1.25 -8.48 -3.80
C HIS A 709 1.57 -7.03 -4.12
N GLU A 710 2.67 -6.55 -3.55
CA GLU A 710 3.32 -5.33 -3.99
C GLU A 710 3.83 -5.47 -5.43
N VAL A 711 3.79 -4.40 -6.21
CA VAL A 711 4.15 -4.42 -7.64
C VAL A 711 5.57 -4.94 -7.85
N HIS A 712 6.52 -4.50 -7.03
CA HIS A 712 7.93 -4.86 -7.15
C HIS A 712 8.26 -6.28 -6.68
N SER A 713 7.39 -6.94 -5.92
CA SER A 713 7.63 -8.29 -5.41
C SER A 713 7.56 -9.37 -6.50
N GLU A 714 7.12 -9.04 -7.69
CA GLU A 714 6.80 -10.02 -8.73
C GLU A 714 7.66 -9.89 -10.00
N GLY A 715 8.81 -9.24 -9.89
CA GLY A 715 9.73 -9.03 -11.02
C GLY A 715 9.28 -7.89 -11.93
N PRO A 716 9.83 -7.76 -13.16
CA PRO A 716 9.52 -6.69 -14.10
C PRO A 716 8.12 -6.87 -14.71
N PHE A 717 7.10 -6.78 -13.88
CA PHE A 717 5.74 -7.11 -14.21
C PHE A 717 4.84 -5.87 -14.19
N HIS A 718 4.23 -5.56 -15.31
CA HIS A 718 3.26 -4.47 -15.45
C HIS A 718 1.93 -4.92 -16.08
N ARG A 719 1.87 -6.13 -16.65
CA ARG A 719 0.68 -6.67 -17.30
C ARG A 719 0.04 -7.73 -16.43
N ALA A 720 -1.06 -7.39 -15.78
CA ALA A 720 -1.83 -8.37 -15.03
C ALA A 720 -2.69 -9.23 -15.98
N ALA A 721 -2.58 -10.54 -15.87
CA ALA A 721 -3.26 -11.50 -16.76
C ALA A 721 -4.77 -11.24 -16.89
N GLN A 722 -5.43 -10.82 -15.81
CA GLN A 722 -6.87 -10.58 -15.70
C GLN A 722 -7.33 -9.23 -16.28
N VAL A 723 -6.41 -8.36 -16.71
CA VAL A 723 -6.75 -7.09 -17.34
C VAL A 723 -7.07 -7.33 -18.80
N ALA A 724 -8.19 -6.78 -19.28
CA ALA A 724 -8.55 -6.82 -20.70
C ALA A 724 -7.49 -6.11 -21.52
N LYS A 725 -6.93 -6.83 -22.51
CA LYS A 725 -5.93 -6.31 -23.45
C LYS A 725 -6.58 -5.60 -24.62
N ASP A 726 -7.56 -6.28 -25.23
CA ASP A 726 -8.30 -5.74 -26.37
C ASP A 726 -9.79 -5.78 -26.07
N PHE A 727 -10.44 -4.64 -26.19
CA PHE A 727 -11.89 -4.55 -25.94
C PHE A 727 -12.55 -3.44 -26.76
N ALA A 728 -13.86 -3.56 -26.96
CA ALA A 728 -14.68 -2.55 -27.58
C ALA A 728 -15.86 -2.17 -26.69
N ILE A 729 -16.32 -0.93 -26.81
CA ILE A 729 -17.58 -0.47 -26.25
C ILE A 729 -18.56 -0.28 -27.38
N GLU A 730 -19.69 -0.93 -27.26
CA GLU A 730 -20.76 -0.87 -28.23
C GLU A 730 -22.03 -0.37 -27.56
N VAL A 731 -22.83 0.39 -28.28
CA VAL A 731 -24.11 0.93 -27.82
C VAL A 731 -25.25 0.57 -28.78
N ASP A 732 -26.44 0.48 -28.24
CA ASP A 732 -27.68 0.34 -29.00
C ASP A 732 -28.67 1.41 -28.52
N ALA A 733 -29.17 2.21 -29.47
CA ALA A 733 -30.11 3.26 -29.23
C ALA A 733 -31.57 2.75 -28.96
N GLY A 734 -31.79 1.44 -29.08
CA GLY A 734 -33.07 0.78 -28.91
C GLY A 734 -33.68 0.23 -30.22
N ASP A 735 -32.91 0.29 -31.32
CA ASP A 735 -33.25 -0.27 -32.62
C ASP A 735 -32.73 -1.70 -32.83
N GLY A 736 -32.06 -2.25 -31.85
CA GLY A 736 -31.45 -3.59 -31.90
C GLY A 736 -30.13 -3.64 -32.64
N VAL A 737 -29.60 -2.51 -33.11
CA VAL A 737 -28.34 -2.44 -33.87
C VAL A 737 -27.22 -1.97 -32.96
N TRP A 738 -26.21 -2.80 -32.80
CA TRP A 738 -25.00 -2.46 -32.06
C TRP A 738 -24.05 -1.61 -32.87
N ARG A 739 -23.61 -0.51 -32.32
CA ARG A 739 -22.65 0.44 -32.92
C ARG A 739 -21.46 0.56 -32.00
N GLU A 740 -20.26 0.30 -32.52
CA GLU A 740 -19.01 0.52 -31.81
C GLU A 740 -18.77 2.03 -31.65
N VAL A 741 -18.54 2.46 -30.42
CA VAL A 741 -18.26 3.86 -30.06
C VAL A 741 -16.84 4.05 -29.51
N HIS A 742 -16.18 2.96 -29.14
CA HIS A 742 -14.77 2.95 -28.72
C HIS A 742 -14.15 1.58 -28.91
N ARG A 743 -12.89 1.57 -29.32
CA ARG A 743 -12.04 0.37 -29.37
C ARG A 743 -10.70 0.64 -28.74
N GLU A 744 -10.26 -0.25 -27.87
CA GLU A 744 -8.95 -0.24 -27.23
C GLU A 744 -8.19 -1.51 -27.62
N ALA A 745 -6.89 -1.38 -27.93
CA ALA A 745 -6.01 -2.50 -28.22
C ALA A 745 -4.69 -2.37 -27.44
N GLY A 746 -4.18 -3.48 -26.93
CA GLY A 746 -2.91 -3.52 -26.20
C GLY A 746 -2.97 -2.91 -24.81
N ASN A 747 -4.15 -2.73 -24.22
CA ASN A 747 -4.30 -2.19 -22.89
C ASN A 747 -3.67 -3.10 -21.82
N TRP A 748 -3.02 -2.50 -20.84
CA TRP A 748 -2.50 -3.16 -19.66
C TRP A 748 -2.87 -2.43 -18.36
N HIS A 749 -3.53 -1.26 -18.48
CA HIS A 749 -3.97 -0.49 -17.34
C HIS A 749 -5.21 -1.11 -16.70
N ARG A 750 -5.16 -1.24 -15.39
CA ARG A 750 -6.28 -1.73 -14.59
C ARG A 750 -7.52 -0.83 -14.68
N ARG A 751 -7.34 0.50 -14.72
CA ARG A 751 -8.42 1.48 -14.81
C ARG A 751 -8.36 2.22 -16.13
N ARG A 752 -9.51 2.29 -16.81
CA ARG A 752 -9.67 3.02 -18.07
C ARG A 752 -10.82 4.02 -17.94
N GLU A 753 -10.58 5.22 -18.38
CA GLU A 753 -11.57 6.27 -18.55
C GLU A 753 -11.73 6.54 -20.04
N ILE A 754 -12.92 6.38 -20.54
CA ILE A 754 -13.29 6.57 -21.95
C ILE A 754 -14.26 7.74 -22.03
N VAL A 755 -13.85 8.82 -22.68
CA VAL A 755 -14.70 9.98 -22.97
C VAL A 755 -15.28 9.79 -24.37
N LEU A 756 -16.60 9.94 -24.48
CA LEU A 756 -17.29 9.88 -25.76
C LEU A 756 -17.54 11.29 -26.29
N GLU A 757 -16.90 11.60 -27.41
CA GLU A 757 -17.02 12.90 -28.07
C GLU A 757 -17.42 12.72 -29.54
N PRO A 758 -18.66 13.07 -29.92
CA PRO A 758 -19.73 13.59 -29.08
C PRO A 758 -20.36 12.53 -28.16
N PRO A 759 -21.04 12.93 -27.05
CA PRO A 759 -21.83 12.01 -26.24
C PRO A 759 -22.90 11.30 -27.07
N VAL A 760 -23.22 10.05 -26.70
CA VAL A 760 -24.16 9.19 -27.44
C VAL A 760 -25.43 8.90 -26.64
N GLU A 761 -26.56 8.81 -27.34
CA GLU A 761 -27.81 8.35 -26.77
C GLU A 761 -27.94 6.83 -26.91
N ALA A 762 -28.14 6.12 -25.80
CA ALA A 762 -28.26 4.68 -25.81
C ALA A 762 -29.26 4.13 -24.77
N ARG A 763 -29.92 3.04 -25.11
CA ARG A 763 -30.70 2.19 -24.19
C ARG A 763 -29.88 1.03 -23.66
N ARG A 764 -28.87 0.57 -24.42
CA ARG A 764 -27.99 -0.52 -24.01
C ARG A 764 -26.56 -0.14 -24.32
N LEU A 765 -25.66 -0.57 -23.46
CA LEU A 765 -24.22 -0.48 -23.61
C LEU A 765 -23.63 -1.85 -23.32
N ARG A 766 -22.66 -2.32 -24.12
CA ARG A 766 -21.88 -3.51 -23.78
C ARG A 766 -20.39 -3.27 -23.94
N VAL A 767 -19.64 -3.89 -23.05
CA VAL A 767 -18.17 -4.00 -23.14
C VAL A 767 -17.84 -5.39 -23.66
N VAL A 768 -17.25 -5.46 -24.85
CA VAL A 768 -16.87 -6.71 -25.52
C VAL A 768 -15.37 -6.89 -25.35
N ILE A 769 -14.94 -7.90 -24.60
CA ILE A 769 -13.53 -8.21 -24.36
C ILE A 769 -13.12 -9.33 -25.31
N SER A 770 -12.20 -9.03 -26.21
CA SER A 770 -11.70 -9.96 -27.25
C SER A 770 -10.34 -10.56 -26.90
N ALA A 771 -9.56 -9.95 -26.01
CA ALA A 771 -8.31 -10.51 -25.49
C ALA A 771 -8.02 -10.01 -24.06
N THR A 772 -7.33 -10.82 -23.28
CA THR A 772 -6.75 -10.46 -21.96
C THR A 772 -5.23 -10.48 -22.06
N ASN A 773 -4.54 -10.08 -20.97
CA ASN A 773 -3.08 -10.15 -20.90
C ASN A 773 -2.54 -11.54 -20.45
N GLY A 774 -3.40 -12.59 -20.41
CA GLY A 774 -2.99 -13.96 -20.07
C GLY A 774 -4.07 -14.84 -19.45
N ASP A 775 -5.14 -14.27 -18.87
CA ASP A 775 -6.27 -15.05 -18.35
C ASP A 775 -7.19 -15.50 -19.51
N GLY A 776 -7.66 -16.74 -19.47
CA GLY A 776 -8.61 -17.29 -20.46
C GLY A 776 -10.05 -16.74 -20.29
N SER A 777 -10.33 -15.97 -19.25
CA SER A 777 -11.64 -15.40 -18.96
C SER A 777 -11.62 -13.89 -19.05
N ALA A 778 -12.67 -13.29 -19.61
CA ALA A 778 -12.96 -11.87 -19.47
C ALA A 778 -13.37 -11.55 -18.03
N ALA A 779 -12.98 -10.39 -17.50
CA ALA A 779 -13.36 -9.99 -16.15
C ALA A 779 -13.47 -8.46 -16.03
N ILE A 780 -14.44 -7.99 -15.27
CA ILE A 780 -14.63 -6.56 -14.90
C ILE A 780 -14.97 -6.50 -13.41
N ALA A 781 -14.25 -5.67 -12.66
CA ALA A 781 -14.53 -5.42 -11.26
C ALA A 781 -15.58 -4.32 -11.06
N GLU A 782 -15.51 -3.24 -11.83
CA GLU A 782 -16.50 -2.16 -11.76
C GLU A 782 -16.66 -1.47 -13.12
N ILE A 783 -17.88 -1.07 -13.41
CA ILE A 783 -18.22 -0.20 -14.52
C ILE A 783 -19.02 0.99 -13.99
N ARG A 784 -18.63 2.20 -14.38
CA ARG A 784 -19.38 3.44 -14.11
C ARG A 784 -19.70 4.14 -15.42
N VAL A 785 -20.84 4.80 -15.47
CA VAL A 785 -21.31 5.50 -16.67
C VAL A 785 -21.86 6.86 -16.28
N TYR A 786 -21.45 7.89 -17.00
CA TYR A 786 -21.87 9.28 -16.76
C TYR A 786 -22.42 9.93 -18.02
N GLY A 787 -23.44 10.80 -17.82
CA GLY A 787 -24.10 11.57 -18.86
C GLY A 787 -23.50 12.93 -19.18
#